data_0421063799e33c411580b376499b9c05
#
_entry.id   0421063799e33c411580b376499b9c05
#
_cell.length_a   1.000
_cell.length_b   1.000
_cell.length_c   1.000
_cell.angle_alpha   90.00
_cell.angle_beta   90.00
_cell.angle_gamma   90.00
#
_symmetry.space_group_name_H-M   'P 1'
#
loop_
_entity.id
_entity.type
_entity.pdbx_description
1 polymer ?
#
loop_
_entity_poly.entity_id
_entity_poly.type
_entity_poly.pdbx_seq_one_letter_code
_entity_poly.pdbx_strand_id
1 'polypeptide(L)'
;MKKPFFTLILALCFSTLFGQTNGLQHVIVMMAERYDDSQLSQKTALMTKEQRRDFVIAERKAFCQASQAQVLDFLEGYKSSNIVSDLKTFWSFNGFSCSATAEVISQLAERKDIAMIIPDEMRPMIPNYEKARPGTTRANAWHVDKVNAPAVWSYNGTGYTGNGIIIGHIDTGVNYNHVDIANSMWDGGSAFPHHGYDVFYQDDDPMDDDGHGTHTAGILAGQGTAGTQTGIAPGAKIMSIKVLGEDGQGEATHLIQGVEFALEHGAHILNLSLSDVGAGPCYYYRDVFATCLDAGVAAAVACGNEGQTQYTYPVPYNISAPGNCPPAWLHPDQRNLIEGGLTSVISIGATDSNDTHCGFSSVGPTTWSSGNNVGSYNDYPYENGDVNQPGLIRPDISAPGANITSLNALNTNGYTEMDGTSMATPCVAGVLAMLLEANPELTPAELDSIIELTSVRVGNTMKNNRVGSGRIDALAAMNALFHHGPTNLTADFDGEQVVLNWTAAPEGISYDVYRDGIRIANSLTATTYTDHINYAGSYTYYIIAQLENDMTSLPSNYVTLTKAVEIEAEVINNTRVSLSWNLPAGLYEGFESGDFYQNMWINDATSPWVITATQPNTGTYCAKSTNTGMFSNSKISLAVNLPTSCVVSYYARVNCFPLNGCGFFVDNVQYGETLKDDVPWTRYTVAISPGNHILEWKYSNQLAEGEYDNAFYIDDITVGNAFNIYRANCDGSNAELIASNIADAHYVDYGWDALPIGQYKYGISTDGGNTIDWSECLEKDVMVVDENDAMEIKVYPNPTNNVLFVETRLIASLPAEYIITNVTGQTLLSGHITDETQQIDVTGLAEGMYFVRIQGDEEFIIKKFCIVK
;
A
#
# COMPACT_ATOMS: atom_id res chain seq x y z
N MET A 1 -29.31 1.55 29.81
CA MET A 1 -29.30 0.24 30.47
C MET A 1 -28.55 -0.75 29.63
N LYS A 2 -27.21 -0.65 29.56
CA LYS A 2 -26.28 -1.61 28.86
C LYS A 2 -24.93 -1.75 29.60
N LYS A 3 -24.94 -1.77 30.94
CA LYS A 3 -23.71 -1.84 31.76
C LYS A 3 -23.40 -3.17 32.48
N PRO A 4 -24.22 -4.22 32.51
CA PRO A 4 -23.78 -5.46 33.17
C PRO A 4 -23.08 -6.50 32.27
N PHE A 5 -23.04 -6.30 30.93
CA PHE A 5 -22.44 -7.30 30.03
C PHE A 5 -20.91 -7.19 29.92
N PHE A 6 -20.35 -6.00 30.16
CA PHE A 6 -18.92 -5.74 30.02
C PHE A 6 -18.08 -6.35 31.15
N THR A 7 -18.58 -6.33 32.38
CA THR A 7 -17.88 -6.89 33.54
C THR A 7 -17.80 -8.43 33.50
N LEU A 8 -18.77 -9.08 32.90
CA LEU A 8 -18.78 -10.54 32.80
C LEU A 8 -17.83 -11.11 31.73
N ILE A 9 -17.61 -10.39 30.64
CA ILE A 9 -16.66 -10.78 29.59
C ILE A 9 -15.22 -10.58 30.05
N LEU A 10 -14.93 -9.49 30.78
CA LEU A 10 -13.60 -9.28 31.37
C LEU A 10 -13.27 -10.40 32.39
N ALA A 11 -14.20 -10.79 33.25
CA ALA A 11 -14.00 -11.86 34.24
C ALA A 11 -13.83 -13.26 33.59
N LEU A 12 -14.47 -13.54 32.44
CA LEU A 12 -14.27 -14.80 31.70
C LEU A 12 -12.93 -14.82 30.94
N CYS A 13 -12.47 -13.70 30.37
CA CYS A 13 -11.13 -13.62 29.77
C CYS A 13 -10.02 -13.76 30.83
N PHE A 14 -10.21 -13.20 32.02
CA PHE A 14 -9.25 -13.33 33.13
C PHE A 14 -9.08 -14.78 33.57
N SER A 15 -10.14 -15.57 33.67
CA SER A 15 -10.06 -16.98 34.11
C SER A 15 -9.41 -17.92 33.09
N THR A 16 -9.26 -17.51 31.83
CA THR A 16 -8.60 -18.29 30.78
C THR A 16 -7.16 -17.84 30.49
N LEU A 17 -6.83 -16.55 30.71
CA LEU A 17 -5.45 -16.05 30.57
C LEU A 17 -4.58 -16.25 31.81
N PHE A 18 -5.17 -16.08 32.99
CA PHE A 18 -4.47 -16.24 34.27
C PHE A 18 -4.90 -17.56 34.90
N GLY A 19 -4.34 -18.70 34.49
CA GLY A 19 -4.56 -20.01 35.13
C GLY A 19 -4.29 -19.91 36.63
N GLN A 20 -4.87 -20.83 37.45
CA GLN A 20 -4.62 -20.92 38.89
C GLN A 20 -3.14 -21.25 39.16
N THR A 21 -2.25 -20.25 39.07
CA THR A 21 -0.89 -20.35 39.56
C THR A 21 -0.86 -19.81 40.98
N ASN A 22 -0.34 -20.60 41.93
CA ASN A 22 -0.13 -20.16 43.30
C ASN A 22 1.09 -19.22 43.47
N GLY A 23 1.52 -18.55 42.36
CA GLY A 23 2.67 -17.66 42.28
C GLY A 23 2.33 -16.22 41.96
N LEU A 24 3.32 -15.33 42.07
CA LEU A 24 3.20 -13.97 41.56
C LEU A 24 3.26 -14.00 40.03
N GLN A 25 2.46 -13.15 39.41
CA GLN A 25 2.42 -12.92 37.95
C GLN A 25 2.92 -11.51 37.66
N HIS A 26 3.86 -11.37 36.72
CA HIS A 26 4.34 -10.06 36.28
C HIS A 26 3.39 -9.46 35.26
N VAL A 27 2.95 -8.22 35.47
CA VAL A 27 1.95 -7.55 34.64
C VAL A 27 2.29 -6.10 34.38
N ILE A 28 1.93 -5.61 33.21
CA ILE A 28 1.85 -4.19 32.85
C ILE A 28 0.43 -3.73 33.14
N VAL A 29 0.29 -2.61 33.84
CA VAL A 29 -0.97 -1.97 34.19
C VAL A 29 -1.02 -0.60 33.53
N MET A 30 -2.00 -0.38 32.63
CA MET A 30 -2.24 0.90 31.99
C MET A 30 -3.35 1.64 32.71
N MET A 31 -3.12 2.92 33.02
CA MET A 31 -4.11 3.80 33.63
C MET A 31 -5.17 4.22 32.62
N ALA A 32 -6.37 4.52 33.08
CA ALA A 32 -7.48 4.98 32.24
C ALA A 32 -7.35 6.45 31.83
N GLU A 33 -6.66 7.25 32.64
CA GLU A 33 -6.42 8.65 32.33
C GLU A 33 -5.28 8.80 31.35
N ARG A 34 -5.48 9.62 30.30
CA ARG A 34 -4.48 9.92 29.27
C ARG A 34 -4.03 11.36 29.37
N TYR A 35 -2.78 11.62 29.02
CA TYR A 35 -2.26 12.97 28.91
C TYR A 35 -2.96 13.68 27.74
N ASP A 36 -3.35 14.96 27.94
CA ASP A 36 -3.95 15.79 26.89
C ASP A 36 -2.86 16.53 26.09
N ASP A 37 -2.53 16.01 24.92
CA ASP A 37 -1.51 16.56 24.01
C ASP A 37 -1.99 17.79 23.22
N SER A 38 -3.25 18.14 23.29
CA SER A 38 -3.89 19.17 22.44
C SER A 38 -3.23 20.56 22.46
N GLN A 39 -2.53 20.88 23.55
CA GLN A 39 -1.81 22.15 23.72
C GLN A 39 -0.29 22.01 23.66
N LEU A 40 0.25 20.81 23.50
CA LEU A 40 1.68 20.55 23.60
C LEU A 40 2.47 21.26 22.50
N SER A 41 2.00 21.18 21.25
CA SER A 41 2.62 21.85 20.11
C SER A 41 2.69 23.38 20.30
N GLN A 42 1.66 23.99 20.88
CA GLN A 42 1.67 25.42 21.18
C GLN A 42 2.65 25.77 22.30
N LYS A 43 2.73 24.96 23.35
CA LYS A 43 3.66 25.17 24.47
C LYS A 43 5.11 25.04 24.04
N THR A 44 5.41 24.17 23.11
CA THR A 44 6.77 23.83 22.67
C THR A 44 7.24 24.55 21.40
N ALA A 45 6.40 25.34 20.75
CA ALA A 45 6.63 25.96 19.43
C ALA A 45 7.90 26.82 19.31
N LEU A 46 8.38 27.40 20.43
CA LEU A 46 9.58 28.26 20.46
C LEU A 46 10.76 27.61 21.21
N MET A 47 10.66 26.34 21.57
CA MET A 47 11.69 25.60 22.29
C MET A 47 12.68 24.98 21.30
N THR A 48 13.96 24.94 21.68
CA THR A 48 14.91 24.07 20.98
C THR A 48 14.54 22.61 21.20
N LYS A 49 15.06 21.70 20.38
CA LYS A 49 14.79 20.26 20.49
C LYS A 49 15.10 19.72 21.89
N GLU A 50 16.23 20.13 22.50
CA GLU A 50 16.58 19.76 23.87
C GLU A 50 15.57 20.29 24.89
N GLN A 51 15.23 21.59 24.79
CA GLN A 51 14.26 22.21 25.70
C GLN A 51 12.88 21.53 25.58
N ARG A 52 12.47 21.18 24.36
CA ARG A 52 11.22 20.47 24.10
C ARG A 52 11.23 19.09 24.75
N ARG A 53 12.31 18.32 24.58
CA ARG A 53 12.48 17.00 25.19
C ARG A 53 12.38 17.09 26.72
N ASP A 54 13.16 17.97 27.35
CA ASP A 54 13.16 18.13 28.80
C ASP A 54 11.80 18.57 29.34
N PHE A 55 11.10 19.46 28.62
CA PHE A 55 9.74 19.90 28.95
C PHE A 55 8.75 18.73 28.89
N VAL A 56 8.77 17.95 27.79
CA VAL A 56 7.87 16.80 27.62
C VAL A 56 8.10 15.76 28.72
N ILE A 57 9.37 15.44 29.03
CA ILE A 57 9.72 14.52 30.13
C ILE A 57 9.15 15.01 31.46
N ALA A 58 9.35 16.29 31.78
CA ALA A 58 8.87 16.86 33.04
C ALA A 58 7.34 16.87 33.14
N GLU A 59 6.62 17.29 32.11
CA GLU A 59 5.13 17.31 32.05
C GLU A 59 4.57 15.89 32.20
N ARG A 60 5.12 14.92 31.44
CA ARG A 60 4.67 13.52 31.49
C ARG A 60 4.93 12.88 32.85
N LYS A 61 6.12 13.10 33.45
CA LYS A 61 6.44 12.62 34.80
C LYS A 61 5.47 13.18 35.84
N ALA A 62 5.22 14.50 35.82
CA ALA A 62 4.29 15.14 36.75
C ALA A 62 2.87 14.61 36.60
N PHE A 63 2.39 14.44 35.37
CA PHE A 63 1.07 13.87 35.07
C PHE A 63 0.96 12.42 35.58
N CYS A 64 1.90 11.55 35.21
CA CYS A 64 1.86 10.13 35.61
C CYS A 64 1.98 9.95 37.14
N GLN A 65 2.83 10.74 37.79
CA GLN A 65 2.95 10.73 39.26
C GLN A 65 1.61 11.08 39.94
N ALA A 66 0.87 12.08 39.39
CA ALA A 66 -0.42 12.47 39.97
C ALA A 66 -1.51 11.42 39.67
N SER A 67 -1.57 10.91 38.47
CA SER A 67 -2.58 9.94 38.03
C SER A 67 -2.41 8.58 38.73
N GLN A 68 -1.18 8.11 38.92
CA GLN A 68 -0.86 6.80 39.52
C GLN A 68 -0.91 6.79 41.05
N ALA A 69 -0.91 7.95 41.72
CA ALA A 69 -0.73 8.05 43.17
C ALA A 69 -1.68 7.14 43.99
N GLN A 70 -2.97 7.11 43.64
CA GLN A 70 -3.97 6.34 44.41
C GLN A 70 -3.81 4.83 44.26
N VAL A 71 -3.44 4.36 43.05
CA VAL A 71 -3.23 2.92 42.84
C VAL A 71 -1.91 2.45 43.44
N LEU A 72 -0.87 3.29 43.42
CA LEU A 72 0.40 2.98 44.04
C LEU A 72 0.28 2.90 45.60
N ASP A 73 -0.48 3.81 46.23
CA ASP A 73 -0.82 3.75 47.64
C ASP A 73 -1.58 2.46 47.99
N PHE A 74 -2.49 2.03 47.15
CA PHE A 74 -3.18 0.75 47.33
C PHE A 74 -2.22 -0.43 47.30
N LEU A 75 -1.27 -0.48 46.34
CA LEU A 75 -0.29 -1.55 46.17
C LEU A 75 0.75 -1.55 47.32
N GLU A 76 1.13 -0.37 47.84
CA GLU A 76 2.08 -0.27 48.97
C GLU A 76 1.57 -1.03 50.22
N GLY A 77 0.23 -1.07 50.41
CA GLY A 77 -0.37 -1.85 51.47
C GLY A 77 -0.07 -3.36 51.42
N TYR A 78 0.32 -3.90 50.26
CA TYR A 78 0.59 -5.34 50.04
C TYR A 78 2.08 -5.69 50.02
N LYS A 79 3.02 -4.72 49.90
CA LYS A 79 4.47 -4.96 49.82
C LYS A 79 5.00 -5.75 51.03
N SER A 80 4.53 -5.45 52.25
CA SER A 80 4.97 -6.11 53.45
C SER A 80 4.57 -7.60 53.55
N SER A 81 3.66 -8.08 52.70
CA SER A 81 3.11 -9.43 52.72
C SER A 81 3.71 -10.33 51.62
N ASN A 82 4.66 -9.87 50.82
CA ASN A 82 5.19 -10.54 49.60
C ASN A 82 4.09 -10.94 48.60
N ILE A 83 3.02 -10.18 48.56
CA ILE A 83 1.88 -10.38 47.65
C ILE A 83 2.04 -9.52 46.39
N VAL A 84 2.83 -8.42 46.51
CA VAL A 84 3.22 -7.52 45.44
C VAL A 84 4.72 -7.27 45.53
N SER A 85 5.45 -7.41 44.43
CA SER A 85 6.87 -7.07 44.29
C SER A 85 7.13 -6.40 42.92
N ASP A 86 8.35 -6.05 42.63
CA ASP A 86 8.89 -5.53 41.38
C ASP A 86 8.07 -4.37 40.80
N LEU A 87 7.56 -3.50 41.68
CA LEU A 87 6.77 -2.34 41.32
C LEU A 87 7.65 -1.28 40.63
N LYS A 88 7.40 -1.01 39.37
CA LYS A 88 8.08 0.01 38.55
C LYS A 88 7.05 0.91 37.91
N THR A 89 7.24 2.22 37.95
CA THR A 89 6.36 3.23 37.33
C THR A 89 6.96 3.71 36.04
N PHE A 90 6.11 3.99 35.06
CA PHE A 90 6.50 4.54 33.75
C PHE A 90 5.88 5.91 33.56
N TRP A 91 6.57 6.75 32.83
CA TRP A 91 6.13 8.09 32.48
C TRP A 91 5.96 8.29 30.97
N SER A 92 6.59 7.46 30.15
CA SER A 92 6.47 7.49 28.69
C SER A 92 5.08 7.03 28.23
N PHE A 93 4.45 6.16 29.00
CA PHE A 93 3.00 5.94 28.98
C PHE A 93 2.47 5.99 30.41
N ASN A 94 1.18 6.27 30.61
CA ASN A 94 0.61 6.34 31.95
C ASN A 94 0.32 4.93 32.48
N GLY A 95 1.30 4.35 33.17
CA GLY A 95 1.17 3.00 33.71
C GLY A 95 2.33 2.58 34.61
N PHE A 96 2.27 1.34 35.06
CA PHE A 96 3.29 0.73 35.90
C PHE A 96 3.36 -0.78 35.67
N SER A 97 4.40 -1.45 36.16
CA SER A 97 4.46 -2.90 36.21
C SER A 97 4.59 -3.38 37.64
N CYS A 98 4.12 -4.58 37.91
CA CYS A 98 4.36 -5.25 39.20
C CYS A 98 4.21 -6.77 39.06
N SER A 99 4.86 -7.51 39.95
CA SER A 99 4.59 -8.92 40.21
C SER A 99 3.56 -9.03 41.34
N ALA A 100 2.37 -9.59 41.05
CA ALA A 100 1.28 -9.66 42.01
C ALA A 100 0.54 -11.00 41.97
N THR A 101 -0.17 -11.33 43.07
CA THR A 101 -1.05 -12.51 43.08
C THR A 101 -2.30 -12.28 42.20
N ALA A 102 -2.92 -13.37 41.72
CA ALA A 102 -4.15 -13.31 40.95
C ALA A 102 -5.29 -12.55 41.67
N GLU A 103 -5.31 -12.58 43.01
CA GLU A 103 -6.28 -11.83 43.81
C GLU A 103 -6.08 -10.32 43.70
N VAL A 104 -4.83 -9.83 43.82
CA VAL A 104 -4.51 -8.40 43.67
C VAL A 104 -4.74 -7.95 42.25
N ILE A 105 -4.37 -8.75 41.24
CA ILE A 105 -4.63 -8.46 39.82
C ILE A 105 -6.14 -8.32 39.58
N SER A 106 -6.97 -9.19 40.17
CA SER A 106 -8.42 -9.09 40.07
C SER A 106 -8.95 -7.80 40.69
N GLN A 107 -8.41 -7.39 41.87
CA GLN A 107 -8.79 -6.13 42.51
C GLN A 107 -8.36 -4.91 41.69
N LEU A 108 -7.20 -4.94 41.04
CA LEU A 108 -6.78 -3.90 40.10
C LEU A 108 -7.73 -3.81 38.93
N ALA A 109 -8.17 -4.94 38.34
CA ALA A 109 -9.09 -4.98 37.22
C ALA A 109 -10.48 -4.41 37.51
N GLU A 110 -10.90 -4.40 38.76
CA GLU A 110 -12.17 -3.82 39.20
C GLU A 110 -12.13 -2.29 39.36
N ARG A 111 -10.93 -1.69 39.33
CA ARG A 111 -10.74 -0.25 39.50
C ARG A 111 -11.15 0.50 38.22
N LYS A 112 -11.72 1.68 38.41
CA LYS A 112 -12.14 2.55 37.28
C LYS A 112 -10.99 3.37 36.70
N ASP A 113 -9.91 3.55 37.46
CA ASP A 113 -8.71 4.27 37.06
C ASP A 113 -7.70 3.36 36.32
N ILE A 114 -8.01 2.07 36.15
CA ILE A 114 -7.25 1.12 35.32
C ILE A 114 -8.01 0.90 34.00
N ALA A 115 -7.28 1.04 32.90
CA ALA A 115 -7.78 0.75 31.55
C ALA A 115 -7.55 -0.71 31.16
N MET A 116 -6.33 -1.23 31.45
CA MET A 116 -5.89 -2.53 30.97
C MET A 116 -4.82 -3.13 31.88
N ILE A 117 -4.83 -4.46 31.97
CA ILE A 117 -3.76 -5.24 32.63
C ILE A 117 -3.30 -6.31 31.64
N ILE A 118 -2.01 -6.39 31.37
CA ILE A 118 -1.40 -7.22 30.35
C ILE A 118 -0.30 -8.05 31.01
N PRO A 119 -0.21 -9.38 30.77
CA PRO A 119 0.94 -10.16 31.21
C PRO A 119 2.22 -9.62 30.58
N ASP A 120 3.27 -9.49 31.40
CA ASP A 120 4.62 -9.17 30.94
C ASP A 120 5.48 -10.42 31.12
N GLU A 121 5.87 -11.02 30.00
CA GLU A 121 6.56 -12.30 29.99
C GLU A 121 7.85 -12.16 29.20
N MET A 122 8.86 -12.92 29.59
CA MET A 122 10.08 -13.07 28.79
C MET A 122 9.73 -13.62 27.41
N ARG A 123 10.10 -12.90 26.36
CA ARG A 123 9.82 -13.26 24.96
C ARG A 123 11.06 -13.06 24.09
N PRO A 124 11.20 -13.85 23.00
CA PRO A 124 12.18 -13.53 21.98
C PRO A 124 11.90 -12.15 21.38
N MET A 125 12.88 -11.26 21.45
CA MET A 125 12.79 -9.92 20.86
C MET A 125 13.79 -9.71 19.73
N ILE A 126 14.79 -10.58 19.60
CA ILE A 126 15.61 -10.63 18.40
C ILE A 126 14.95 -11.62 17.44
N PRO A 127 14.46 -11.16 16.28
CA PRO A 127 13.95 -12.05 15.24
C PRO A 127 15.03 -13.06 14.85
N ASN A 128 14.65 -14.32 14.60
CA ASN A 128 15.58 -15.36 14.17
C ASN A 128 16.51 -14.84 13.06
N TYR A 129 17.80 -14.72 13.36
CA TYR A 129 18.82 -14.35 12.40
C TYR A 129 19.70 -15.55 12.08
N GLU A 130 20.22 -15.64 10.86
CA GLU A 130 21.21 -16.68 10.54
C GLU A 130 22.50 -16.40 11.30
N LYS A 131 22.96 -17.41 12.05
CA LYS A 131 24.17 -17.30 12.87
C LYS A 131 25.39 -16.85 12.07
N ALA A 132 26.14 -16.00 12.75
CA ALA A 132 27.37 -15.37 12.33
C ALA A 132 28.32 -16.25 11.49
N ARG A 133 28.67 -15.74 10.33
CA ARG A 133 29.71 -16.31 9.45
C ARG A 133 30.98 -15.46 9.56
N PRO A 134 32.19 -16.00 9.32
CA PRO A 134 33.40 -15.17 9.31
C PRO A 134 33.28 -14.04 8.31
N GLY A 135 33.45 -12.81 8.77
CA GLY A 135 33.38 -11.62 7.92
C GLY A 135 34.61 -11.49 7.00
N THR A 136 34.41 -10.90 5.83
CA THR A 136 35.50 -10.58 4.91
C THR A 136 36.00 -9.16 5.13
N THR A 137 37.34 -8.98 5.24
CA THR A 137 37.93 -7.63 5.36
C THR A 137 37.96 -6.92 4.01
N ARG A 138 37.36 -5.72 3.95
CA ARG A 138 37.35 -4.82 2.80
C ARG A 138 37.60 -3.40 3.29
N ALA A 139 37.93 -2.45 2.39
CA ALA A 139 38.03 -1.03 2.78
C ALA A 139 36.72 -0.54 3.40
N ASN A 140 35.59 -0.77 2.72
CA ASN A 140 34.25 -0.54 3.25
C ASN A 140 33.44 -1.84 3.19
N ALA A 141 32.58 -2.09 4.15
CA ALA A 141 31.55 -3.09 4.04
C ALA A 141 30.54 -2.66 2.95
N TRP A 142 29.98 -3.62 2.20
CA TRP A 142 29.18 -3.30 1.01
C TRP A 142 27.96 -2.42 1.28
N HIS A 143 27.34 -2.55 2.45
CA HIS A 143 26.18 -1.77 2.85
C HIS A 143 26.51 -0.28 3.01
N VAL A 144 27.72 0.05 3.45
CA VAL A 144 28.21 1.44 3.59
C VAL A 144 28.28 2.14 2.24
N ASP A 145 28.84 1.46 1.24
CA ASP A 145 28.90 1.98 -0.14
C ASP A 145 27.49 2.02 -0.76
N LYS A 146 26.69 1.00 -0.49
CA LYS A 146 25.36 0.85 -1.09
C LYS A 146 24.40 1.97 -0.69
N VAL A 147 24.47 2.46 0.55
CA VAL A 147 23.64 3.58 1.02
C VAL A 147 24.27 4.96 0.71
N ASN A 148 25.37 5.02 -0.04
CA ASN A 148 26.09 6.25 -0.37
C ASN A 148 26.60 7.05 0.83
N ALA A 149 26.87 6.41 1.99
CA ALA A 149 27.39 7.09 3.18
C ALA A 149 28.73 7.79 2.96
N PRO A 150 29.75 7.22 2.22
CA PRO A 150 31.04 7.87 1.98
C PRO A 150 30.93 9.21 1.23
N ALA A 151 29.93 9.37 0.38
CA ALA A 151 29.70 10.63 -0.32
C ALA A 151 29.22 11.74 0.66
N VAL A 152 28.47 11.37 1.70
CA VAL A 152 28.04 12.30 2.76
C VAL A 152 29.19 12.68 3.68
N TRP A 153 30.13 11.78 3.97
CA TRP A 153 31.30 12.08 4.78
C TRP A 153 32.24 13.13 4.16
N SER A 154 32.12 13.36 2.86
CA SER A 154 32.87 14.38 2.13
C SER A 154 31.99 15.47 1.52
N TYR A 155 30.73 15.55 1.91
CA TYR A 155 29.72 16.41 1.30
C TYR A 155 30.10 17.89 1.38
N ASN A 156 30.15 18.57 0.24
CA ASN A 156 30.47 20.00 0.09
C ASN A 156 31.75 20.45 0.82
N GLY A 157 32.71 19.55 1.04
CA GLY A 157 33.98 19.81 1.72
C GLY A 157 33.88 19.99 3.23
N THR A 158 32.70 19.96 3.82
CA THR A 158 32.46 19.95 5.27
C THR A 158 32.38 18.52 5.77
N GLY A 159 31.58 17.69 5.12
CA GLY A 159 31.30 16.30 5.47
C GLY A 159 30.46 16.17 6.75
N TYR A 160 29.63 15.12 6.76
CA TYR A 160 28.75 14.79 7.90
C TYR A 160 28.92 13.31 8.23
N THR A 161 29.23 13.02 9.48
CA THR A 161 29.54 11.68 9.98
C THR A 161 28.68 11.28 11.18
N GLY A 162 27.68 12.10 11.55
CA GLY A 162 26.88 11.97 12.77
C GLY A 162 27.52 12.60 14.01
N ASN A 163 28.53 13.49 13.81
CA ASN A 163 29.25 14.11 14.91
C ASN A 163 28.30 14.95 15.79
N GLY A 164 28.43 14.81 17.12
CA GLY A 164 27.56 15.47 18.10
C GLY A 164 26.20 14.78 18.33
N ILE A 165 25.88 13.74 17.58
CA ILE A 165 24.61 13.02 17.71
C ILE A 165 24.78 11.80 18.62
N ILE A 166 23.88 11.63 19.59
CA ILE A 166 23.79 10.49 20.50
C ILE A 166 22.68 9.57 20.01
N ILE A 167 23.02 8.31 19.77
CA ILE A 167 22.08 7.26 19.41
C ILE A 167 21.86 6.37 20.64
N GLY A 168 20.63 6.32 21.15
CA GLY A 168 20.20 5.35 22.14
C GLY A 168 20.08 3.98 21.47
N HIS A 169 21.06 3.12 21.66
CA HIS A 169 21.14 1.80 21.08
C HIS A 169 20.56 0.76 22.04
N ILE A 170 19.32 0.37 21.82
CA ILE A 170 18.53 -0.51 22.66
C ILE A 170 18.57 -1.93 22.08
N ASP A 171 19.36 -2.83 22.72
CA ASP A 171 19.70 -4.14 22.16
C ASP A 171 20.21 -5.11 23.28
N THR A 172 21.07 -6.08 22.97
CA THR A 172 21.73 -7.01 23.90
C THR A 172 22.95 -6.43 24.64
N GLY A 173 23.24 -5.16 24.43
CA GLY A 173 24.43 -4.48 24.92
C GLY A 173 25.48 -4.25 23.83
N VAL A 174 26.67 -3.78 24.17
CA VAL A 174 27.77 -3.53 23.23
C VAL A 174 29.09 -3.98 23.85
N ASN A 175 29.91 -4.73 23.10
CA ASN A 175 31.31 -4.89 23.49
C ASN A 175 32.09 -3.60 23.22
N TYR A 176 31.99 -2.64 24.14
CA TYR A 176 32.60 -1.31 24.04
C TYR A 176 34.13 -1.34 24.06
N ASN A 177 34.77 -2.54 24.31
CA ASN A 177 36.21 -2.73 24.18
C ASN A 177 36.67 -3.01 22.74
N HIS A 178 35.72 -3.18 21.77
CA HIS A 178 36.11 -3.40 20.38
C HIS A 178 36.73 -2.12 19.80
N VAL A 179 37.91 -2.24 19.16
CA VAL A 179 38.72 -1.09 18.70
C VAL A 179 38.01 -0.18 17.71
N ASP A 180 37.04 -0.71 16.96
CA ASP A 180 36.27 0.05 15.98
C ASP A 180 35.11 0.84 16.57
N ILE A 181 34.71 0.58 17.82
CA ILE A 181 33.56 1.23 18.44
C ILE A 181 33.95 2.04 19.68
N ALA A 182 35.09 1.72 20.34
CA ALA A 182 35.49 2.28 21.62
C ALA A 182 35.49 3.83 21.66
N ASN A 183 35.90 4.47 20.57
CA ASN A 183 35.86 5.93 20.45
C ASN A 183 34.49 6.50 20.09
N SER A 184 33.55 5.66 19.65
CA SER A 184 32.19 6.05 19.30
C SER A 184 31.22 5.87 20.48
N MET A 185 31.68 5.40 21.63
CA MET A 185 30.81 5.22 22.80
C MET A 185 30.45 6.55 23.42
N TRP A 186 29.25 6.63 23.98
CA TRP A 186 28.73 7.76 24.74
C TRP A 186 29.50 7.98 26.04
N ASP A 187 29.74 9.22 26.41
CA ASP A 187 30.33 9.55 27.72
C ASP A 187 29.23 9.78 28.76
N GLY A 188 28.93 8.78 29.56
CA GLY A 188 27.99 8.86 30.69
C GLY A 188 28.58 9.43 31.96
N GLY A 189 29.82 9.88 31.91
CA GLY A 189 30.55 10.40 33.08
C GLY A 189 30.72 9.36 34.17
N SER A 190 30.80 9.81 35.43
CA SER A 190 30.98 8.93 36.56
C SER A 190 29.70 8.14 36.96
N ALA A 191 28.55 8.52 36.46
CA ALA A 191 27.28 7.84 36.71
C ALA A 191 27.13 6.57 35.84
N PHE A 192 27.65 6.61 34.62
CA PHE A 192 27.57 5.50 33.68
C PHE A 192 28.95 5.28 33.02
N PRO A 193 29.93 4.75 33.79
CA PRO A 193 31.32 4.62 33.33
C PRO A 193 31.51 3.63 32.18
N HIS A 194 30.53 2.74 31.97
CA HIS A 194 30.52 1.73 30.90
C HIS A 194 29.62 2.12 29.71
N HIS A 195 29.43 3.46 29.54
CA HIS A 195 28.81 4.02 28.33
C HIS A 195 27.30 3.77 28.14
N GLY A 196 26.57 3.42 29.19
CA GLY A 196 25.13 3.14 29.14
C GLY A 196 24.60 2.48 30.39
N TYR A 197 23.57 1.70 30.25
CA TYR A 197 22.87 1.04 31.34
C TYR A 197 22.36 -0.35 30.94
N ASP A 198 22.53 -1.30 31.86
CA ASP A 198 21.93 -2.64 31.75
C ASP A 198 20.58 -2.66 32.45
N VAL A 199 19.50 -2.57 31.68
CA VAL A 199 18.13 -2.65 32.18
C VAL A 199 17.77 -4.09 32.56
N PHE A 200 18.35 -5.08 31.85
CA PHE A 200 18.05 -6.48 32.05
C PHE A 200 18.60 -6.98 33.41
N TYR A 201 19.86 -6.71 33.73
CA TYR A 201 20.49 -7.05 34.98
C TYR A 201 20.43 -5.92 36.03
N GLN A 202 20.00 -4.70 35.66
CA GLN A 202 19.82 -3.51 36.50
C GLN A 202 21.12 -3.01 37.08
N ASP A 203 22.15 -2.87 36.25
CA ASP A 203 23.45 -2.30 36.62
C ASP A 203 23.98 -1.33 35.54
N ASP A 204 25.22 -0.80 35.74
CA ASP A 204 25.82 0.18 34.83
C ASP A 204 26.80 -0.43 33.83
N ASP A 205 26.79 -1.78 33.64
CA ASP A 205 27.65 -2.49 32.68
C ASP A 205 26.88 -3.18 31.54
N PRO A 206 26.47 -2.44 30.47
CA PRO A 206 25.72 -2.98 29.37
C PRO A 206 26.64 -3.73 28.38
N MET A 207 27.54 -4.60 28.90
CA MET A 207 28.37 -5.48 28.09
C MET A 207 27.50 -6.50 27.34
N ASP A 208 27.78 -6.66 26.05
CA ASP A 208 27.08 -7.61 25.18
C ASP A 208 27.48 -9.06 25.49
N ASP A 209 26.53 -9.90 25.78
CA ASP A 209 26.68 -11.34 26.09
C ASP A 209 26.05 -12.27 25.05
N ASP A 210 25.35 -11.72 24.02
CA ASP A 210 24.80 -12.43 22.85
C ASP A 210 25.64 -12.22 21.60
N GLY A 211 25.97 -10.97 21.29
CA GLY A 211 26.75 -10.54 20.13
C GLY A 211 25.94 -9.76 19.08
N HIS A 212 24.63 -9.72 19.22
CA HIS A 212 23.75 -9.01 18.29
C HIS A 212 23.91 -7.49 18.41
N GLY A 213 23.87 -6.94 19.64
CA GLY A 213 23.99 -5.50 19.86
C GLY A 213 25.35 -4.94 19.46
N THR A 214 26.44 -5.68 19.64
CA THR A 214 27.77 -5.26 19.14
C THR A 214 27.81 -5.19 17.62
N HIS A 215 27.19 -6.15 16.94
CA HIS A 215 27.13 -6.19 15.48
C HIS A 215 26.35 -4.98 14.95
N THR A 216 25.18 -4.71 15.49
CA THR A 216 24.31 -3.59 15.09
C THR A 216 24.91 -2.23 15.44
N ALA A 217 25.60 -2.09 16.62
CA ALA A 217 26.38 -0.89 16.97
C ALA A 217 27.51 -0.61 15.97
N GLY A 218 28.16 -1.67 15.47
CA GLY A 218 29.19 -1.54 14.44
C GLY A 218 28.67 -1.01 13.11
N ILE A 219 27.44 -1.33 12.73
CA ILE A 219 26.77 -0.77 11.54
C ILE A 219 26.41 0.70 11.76
N LEU A 220 26.05 1.09 13.00
CA LEU A 220 25.79 2.48 13.33
C LEU A 220 27.05 3.34 13.18
N ALA A 221 28.12 3.02 13.95
CA ALA A 221 29.23 3.94 14.19
C ALA A 221 30.62 3.29 14.21
N GLY A 222 30.79 2.11 13.62
CA GLY A 222 32.10 1.47 13.47
C GLY A 222 33.06 2.35 12.68
N GLN A 223 34.33 2.47 13.16
CA GLN A 223 35.31 3.43 12.61
C GLN A 223 36.34 2.80 11.67
N GLY A 224 36.26 1.51 11.39
CA GLY A 224 37.16 0.82 10.47
C GLY A 224 38.60 0.70 10.99
N THR A 225 38.88 0.90 12.27
CA THR A 225 40.22 0.87 12.89
C THR A 225 40.86 -0.51 12.74
N ALA A 226 40.07 -1.59 12.77
CA ALA A 226 40.53 -2.97 12.57
C ALA A 226 40.64 -3.36 11.09
N GLY A 227 40.32 -2.47 10.13
CA GLY A 227 40.56 -2.64 8.70
C GLY A 227 39.34 -2.68 7.78
N THR A 228 38.10 -2.66 8.31
CA THR A 228 36.89 -2.60 7.53
C THR A 228 35.95 -1.53 8.08
N GLN A 229 35.65 -0.50 7.29
CA GLN A 229 34.66 0.49 7.65
C GLN A 229 33.26 -0.12 7.60
N THR A 230 32.59 -0.22 8.75
CA THR A 230 31.26 -0.81 8.88
C THR A 230 30.20 0.22 9.26
N GLY A 231 30.57 1.30 9.94
CA GLY A 231 29.63 2.31 10.44
C GLY A 231 29.17 3.27 9.35
N ILE A 232 27.88 3.54 9.33
CA ILE A 232 27.24 4.54 8.46
C ILE A 232 27.54 5.95 8.96
N ALA A 233 27.49 6.16 10.29
CA ALA A 233 27.74 7.44 10.95
C ALA A 233 28.91 7.31 11.95
N PRO A 234 30.16 7.20 11.48
CA PRO A 234 31.33 6.91 12.33
C PRO A 234 31.67 8.02 13.34
N GLY A 235 31.08 9.20 13.24
CA GLY A 235 31.20 10.30 14.19
C GLY A 235 30.14 10.30 15.29
N ALA A 236 29.07 9.51 15.16
CA ALA A 236 28.01 9.44 16.18
C ALA A 236 28.47 8.77 17.48
N LYS A 237 27.73 9.02 18.54
CA LYS A 237 27.95 8.44 19.88
C LYS A 237 26.89 7.39 20.19
N ILE A 238 27.30 6.22 20.60
CA ILE A 238 26.45 5.08 20.97
C ILE A 238 26.26 5.07 22.50
N MET A 239 25.03 5.29 22.92
CA MET A 239 24.59 5.05 24.31
C MET A 239 24.10 3.59 24.37
N SER A 240 24.86 2.69 24.99
CA SER A 240 24.54 1.27 25.07
C SER A 240 23.44 1.02 26.12
N ILE A 241 22.32 0.47 25.71
CA ILE A 241 21.19 0.19 26.59
C ILE A 241 20.82 -1.28 26.40
N LYS A 242 21.26 -2.11 27.36
CA LYS A 242 21.01 -3.53 27.33
C LYS A 242 19.64 -3.84 27.93
N VAL A 243 18.72 -4.31 27.08
CA VAL A 243 17.34 -4.68 27.48
C VAL A 243 17.06 -6.17 27.30
N LEU A 244 17.99 -6.91 26.69
CA LEU A 244 17.88 -8.33 26.37
C LEU A 244 19.03 -9.12 27.00
N GLY A 245 18.72 -10.37 27.37
CA GLY A 245 19.70 -11.33 27.88
C GLY A 245 20.52 -12.03 26.80
N GLU A 246 21.37 -12.98 27.21
CA GLU A 246 22.28 -13.76 26.35
C GLU A 246 21.60 -14.63 25.29
N ASP A 247 20.29 -14.78 25.37
CA ASP A 247 19.45 -15.55 24.46
C ASP A 247 18.53 -14.67 23.59
N GLY A 248 18.73 -13.35 23.63
CA GLY A 248 17.94 -12.37 22.90
C GLY A 248 16.50 -12.22 23.39
N GLN A 249 16.20 -12.69 24.61
CA GLN A 249 14.88 -12.53 25.22
C GLN A 249 14.84 -11.34 26.17
N GLY A 250 13.65 -10.74 26.30
CA GLY A 250 13.37 -9.65 27.22
C GLY A 250 11.87 -9.53 27.53
N GLU A 251 11.56 -8.70 28.51
CA GLU A 251 10.20 -8.28 28.82
C GLU A 251 9.88 -6.95 28.11
N ALA A 252 8.62 -6.68 27.82
CA ALA A 252 8.20 -5.41 27.24
C ALA A 252 8.61 -4.21 28.14
N THR A 253 8.57 -4.38 29.44
CA THR A 253 8.98 -3.37 30.42
C THR A 253 10.48 -3.07 30.37
N HIS A 254 11.34 -4.00 29.98
CA HIS A 254 12.77 -3.73 29.78
C HIS A 254 12.97 -2.77 28.61
N LEU A 255 12.26 -3.00 27.47
CA LEU A 255 12.30 -2.10 26.32
C LEU A 255 11.81 -0.69 26.69
N ILE A 256 10.68 -0.58 27.40
CA ILE A 256 10.12 0.70 27.84
C ILE A 256 11.11 1.46 28.73
N GLN A 257 11.72 0.79 29.72
CA GLN A 257 12.74 1.39 30.57
C GLN A 257 13.96 1.85 29.78
N GLY A 258 14.37 1.06 28.77
CA GLY A 258 15.46 1.44 27.87
C GLY A 258 15.15 2.71 27.07
N VAL A 259 13.93 2.87 26.58
CA VAL A 259 13.47 4.08 25.90
C VAL A 259 13.45 5.28 26.86
N GLU A 260 12.91 5.12 28.08
CA GLU A 260 12.89 6.17 29.09
C GLU A 260 14.32 6.61 29.47
N PHE A 261 15.23 5.65 29.68
CA PHE A 261 16.63 5.94 29.94
C PHE A 261 17.28 6.74 28.81
N ALA A 262 17.06 6.33 27.55
CA ALA A 262 17.60 7.05 26.40
C ALA A 262 17.14 8.51 26.33
N LEU A 263 15.84 8.75 26.52
CA LEU A 263 15.23 10.08 26.50
C LEU A 263 15.80 10.97 27.65
N GLU A 264 15.89 10.44 28.86
CA GLU A 264 16.38 11.15 30.03
C GLU A 264 17.86 11.52 29.93
N HIS A 265 18.65 10.74 29.18
CA HIS A 265 20.09 10.96 29.01
C HIS A 265 20.48 11.56 27.66
N GLY A 266 19.51 12.12 26.93
CA GLY A 266 19.80 13.00 25.80
C GLY A 266 19.99 12.32 24.45
N ALA A 267 19.48 11.11 24.26
CA ALA A 267 19.46 10.50 22.95
C ALA A 267 18.70 11.36 21.94
N HIS A 268 19.24 11.48 20.73
CA HIS A 268 18.64 12.21 19.60
C HIS A 268 17.86 11.29 18.70
N ILE A 269 18.27 10.03 18.62
CA ILE A 269 17.68 8.95 17.83
C ILE A 269 17.68 7.69 18.70
N LEU A 270 16.66 6.84 18.53
CA LEU A 270 16.64 5.49 19.06
C LEU A 270 16.90 4.49 17.95
N ASN A 271 17.76 3.50 18.17
CA ASN A 271 17.93 2.33 17.33
C ASN A 271 17.42 1.08 18.05
N LEU A 272 16.38 0.46 17.50
CA LEU A 272 15.77 -0.76 18.01
C LEU A 272 15.87 -1.85 16.93
N SER A 273 17.00 -2.56 16.92
CA SER A 273 17.21 -3.72 16.03
C SER A 273 16.49 -4.96 16.56
N LEU A 274 15.30 -4.79 17.13
CA LEU A 274 14.51 -5.80 17.83
C LEU A 274 13.02 -5.60 17.59
N SER A 275 12.24 -6.63 17.91
CA SER A 275 10.77 -6.57 17.91
C SER A 275 10.21 -7.64 18.87
N ASP A 276 9.06 -7.40 19.48
CA ASP A 276 8.32 -8.38 20.27
C ASP A 276 7.64 -9.37 19.29
N VAL A 277 8.33 -10.47 19.00
CA VAL A 277 7.99 -11.41 17.92
C VAL A 277 6.58 -11.97 18.11
N GLY A 278 5.74 -11.80 17.09
CA GLY A 278 4.35 -12.24 17.08
C GLY A 278 3.40 -11.37 17.89
N ALA A 279 3.89 -10.30 18.54
CA ALA A 279 3.03 -9.34 19.20
C ALA A 279 2.32 -8.46 18.17
N GLY A 280 1.00 -8.52 18.19
CA GLY A 280 0.13 -7.61 17.45
C GLY A 280 0.18 -6.17 18.00
N PRO A 281 -0.84 -5.35 17.76
CA PRO A 281 -0.91 -3.99 18.28
C PRO A 281 -0.80 -3.93 19.81
N CYS A 282 0.28 -3.33 20.30
CA CYS A 282 0.56 -3.13 21.72
C CYS A 282 0.38 -1.66 22.09
N TYR A 283 -0.69 -1.33 22.83
CA TYR A 283 -1.08 0.04 23.13
C TYR A 283 -0.02 0.81 23.89
N TYR A 284 0.66 0.16 24.86
CA TYR A 284 1.74 0.77 25.63
C TYR A 284 2.92 1.19 24.73
N TYR A 285 3.30 0.41 23.73
CA TYR A 285 4.34 0.83 22.78
C TYR A 285 3.90 2.03 21.97
N ARG A 286 2.63 2.07 21.52
CA ARG A 286 2.13 3.23 20.80
C ARG A 286 2.20 4.51 21.64
N ASP A 287 1.81 4.44 22.91
CA ASP A 287 1.86 5.58 23.83
C ASP A 287 3.32 5.99 24.13
N VAL A 288 4.24 5.05 24.31
CA VAL A 288 5.69 5.30 24.49
C VAL A 288 6.27 6.02 23.28
N PHE A 289 6.03 5.53 22.07
CA PHE A 289 6.58 6.12 20.87
C PHE A 289 5.84 7.40 20.42
N ALA A 290 4.60 7.61 20.82
CA ALA A 290 3.95 8.92 20.73
C ALA A 290 4.65 9.95 21.63
N THR A 291 5.03 9.56 22.85
CA THR A 291 5.84 10.40 23.74
C THR A 291 7.23 10.71 23.17
N CYS A 292 7.87 9.76 22.48
CA CYS A 292 9.13 10.02 21.75
C CYS A 292 8.93 11.05 20.61
N LEU A 293 7.79 10.96 19.88
CA LEU A 293 7.44 11.95 18.85
C LEU A 293 7.28 13.34 19.45
N ASP A 294 6.57 13.44 20.58
CA ASP A 294 6.41 14.70 21.32
C ASP A 294 7.74 15.28 21.78
N ALA A 295 8.64 14.41 22.24
CA ALA A 295 10.01 14.78 22.65
C ALA A 295 10.93 15.12 21.48
N GLY A 296 10.51 14.92 20.24
CA GLY A 296 11.29 15.19 19.04
C GLY A 296 12.38 14.16 18.74
N VAL A 297 12.24 12.91 19.24
CA VAL A 297 13.20 11.82 19.07
C VAL A 297 12.66 10.76 18.12
N ALA A 298 13.33 10.55 16.98
CA ALA A 298 12.97 9.51 16.01
C ALA A 298 13.42 8.12 16.48
N ALA A 299 12.64 7.09 16.17
CA ALA A 299 12.93 5.70 16.50
C ALA A 299 13.02 4.85 15.22
N ALA A 300 14.22 4.42 14.87
CA ALA A 300 14.45 3.42 13.84
C ALA A 300 14.19 2.02 14.41
N VAL A 301 13.24 1.28 13.84
CA VAL A 301 12.75 0.01 14.39
C VAL A 301 12.71 -1.07 13.32
N ALA A 302 13.25 -2.26 13.62
CA ALA A 302 13.18 -3.41 12.73
C ALA A 302 11.72 -3.86 12.52
N CYS A 303 11.33 -4.15 11.27
CA CYS A 303 9.98 -4.61 10.98
C CYS A 303 9.74 -6.10 11.33
N GLY A 304 10.82 -6.85 11.61
CA GLY A 304 10.77 -8.29 11.91
C GLY A 304 11.33 -9.17 10.79
N ASN A 305 11.56 -10.46 11.08
CA ASN A 305 12.13 -11.45 10.15
C ASN A 305 11.15 -12.60 9.86
N GLU A 306 9.86 -12.36 9.96
CA GLU A 306 8.78 -13.35 9.83
C GLU A 306 8.23 -13.46 8.40
N GLY A 307 8.87 -12.82 7.40
CA GLY A 307 8.41 -12.81 6.02
C GLY A 307 8.20 -14.19 5.39
N GLN A 308 9.04 -15.17 5.74
CA GLN A 308 8.92 -16.56 5.26
C GLN A 308 7.96 -17.41 6.12
N THR A 309 7.58 -16.93 7.30
CA THR A 309 6.71 -17.63 8.25
C THR A 309 5.30 -17.03 8.30
N GLN A 310 4.83 -16.44 7.19
CA GLN A 310 3.50 -15.81 7.10
C GLN A 310 2.34 -16.74 7.45
N TYR A 311 2.53 -18.02 7.39
CA TYR A 311 1.50 -18.97 7.79
C TYR A 311 1.37 -19.08 9.33
N THR A 312 2.44 -18.78 10.08
CA THR A 312 2.43 -18.68 11.54
C THR A 312 2.06 -17.26 12.01
N TYR A 313 2.59 -16.26 11.31
CA TYR A 313 2.34 -14.84 11.54
C TYR A 313 1.77 -14.20 10.27
N PRO A 314 0.48 -14.42 9.96
CA PRO A 314 -0.11 -13.89 8.74
C PRO A 314 -0.29 -12.37 8.81
N VAL A 315 -0.32 -11.73 7.65
CA VAL A 315 -0.81 -10.35 7.53
C VAL A 315 -2.25 -10.30 8.07
N PRO A 316 -2.61 -9.30 8.90
CA PRO A 316 -1.89 -8.05 9.18
C PRO A 316 -0.96 -8.08 10.42
N TYR A 317 -0.57 -9.22 10.91
CA TYR A 317 0.25 -9.41 12.12
C TYR A 317 1.66 -9.94 11.82
N ASN A 318 2.12 -9.82 10.58
CA ASN A 318 3.45 -10.27 10.17
C ASN A 318 4.56 -9.30 10.61
N ILE A 319 4.25 -8.01 10.78
CA ILE A 319 5.15 -7.04 11.38
C ILE A 319 4.83 -6.92 12.86
N SER A 320 5.83 -7.20 13.68
CA SER A 320 5.70 -7.24 15.14
C SER A 320 5.84 -5.85 15.77
N ALA A 321 5.32 -5.68 16.99
CA ALA A 321 5.49 -4.46 17.76
C ALA A 321 6.97 -4.26 18.18
N PRO A 322 7.48 -3.01 18.27
CA PRO A 322 6.83 -1.75 17.96
C PRO A 322 6.88 -1.33 16.48
N GLY A 323 7.46 -2.13 15.57
CA GLY A 323 7.57 -1.84 14.15
C GLY A 323 6.22 -1.65 13.43
N ASN A 324 5.13 -2.15 14.01
CA ASN A 324 3.76 -1.98 13.53
C ASN A 324 3.09 -0.67 14.00
N CYS A 325 3.73 0.13 14.88
CA CYS A 325 3.19 1.42 15.33
C CYS A 325 3.05 2.40 14.15
N PRO A 326 2.06 3.32 14.16
CA PRO A 326 1.93 4.35 13.12
C PRO A 326 3.20 5.20 12.98
N PRO A 327 3.56 5.66 11.76
CA PRO A 327 4.81 6.38 11.50
C PRO A 327 4.84 7.78 12.10
N ALA A 328 6.01 8.44 11.97
CA ALA A 328 6.17 9.84 12.30
C ALA A 328 5.55 10.77 11.24
N TRP A 329 5.44 10.30 10.01
CA TRP A 329 4.87 11.01 8.89
C TRP A 329 4.06 10.04 8.00
N LEU A 330 2.96 10.52 7.45
CA LEU A 330 2.13 9.73 6.54
C LEU A 330 2.51 10.01 5.10
N HIS A 331 3.08 9.02 4.44
CA HIS A 331 3.39 9.09 3.02
C HIS A 331 2.10 9.31 2.20
N PRO A 332 2.12 10.12 1.12
CA PRO A 332 0.94 10.36 0.27
C PRO A 332 0.27 9.11 -0.29
N ASP A 333 1.02 8.05 -0.50
CA ASP A 333 0.49 6.75 -0.95
C ASP A 333 -0.26 5.98 0.15
N GLN A 334 -0.19 6.42 1.41
CA GLN A 334 -0.93 5.82 2.52
C GLN A 334 -2.32 6.44 2.64
N ARG A 335 -3.32 5.62 2.94
CA ARG A 335 -4.65 6.12 3.26
C ARG A 335 -4.74 6.50 4.74
N ASN A 336 -5.26 7.69 4.99
CA ASN A 336 -5.29 8.26 6.33
C ASN A 336 -6.56 7.81 7.06
N LEU A 337 -6.44 6.83 7.94
CA LEU A 337 -7.49 6.39 8.85
C LEU A 337 -6.91 6.36 10.28
N ILE A 338 -6.73 7.54 10.89
CA ILE A 338 -6.08 7.70 12.20
C ILE A 338 -7.08 8.22 13.21
N GLU A 339 -7.26 7.47 14.31
CA GLU A 339 -7.96 7.93 15.50
C GLU A 339 -6.98 8.22 16.66
N GLY A 340 -5.91 7.43 16.79
CA GLY A 340 -5.01 7.46 17.94
C GLY A 340 -3.70 8.23 17.74
N GLY A 341 -3.53 8.94 16.63
CA GLY A 341 -2.33 9.75 16.35
C GLY A 341 -1.12 8.96 15.85
N LEU A 342 -0.06 9.70 15.49
CA LEU A 342 1.21 9.21 14.99
C LEU A 342 2.16 8.83 16.14
N THR A 343 3.28 8.18 15.81
CA THR A 343 4.38 7.85 16.73
C THR A 343 5.72 8.22 16.08
N SER A 344 6.82 8.10 16.82
CA SER A 344 8.15 8.35 16.27
C SER A 344 8.74 7.17 15.48
N VAL A 345 7.99 6.07 15.33
CA VAL A 345 8.51 4.83 14.73
C VAL A 345 8.67 4.94 13.22
N ILE A 346 9.88 4.70 12.76
CA ILE A 346 10.20 4.43 11.36
C ILE A 346 10.46 2.93 11.25
N SER A 347 9.56 2.20 10.60
CA SER A 347 9.61 0.74 10.44
C SER A 347 10.50 0.36 9.25
N ILE A 348 11.49 -0.52 9.46
CA ILE A 348 12.58 -0.75 8.52
C ILE A 348 12.60 -2.20 8.04
N GLY A 349 12.50 -2.37 6.72
CA GLY A 349 12.65 -3.63 6.02
C GLY A 349 14.07 -3.87 5.51
N ALA A 350 14.32 -5.08 4.99
CA ALA A 350 15.64 -5.49 4.53
C ALA A 350 15.67 -5.76 3.01
N THR A 351 16.76 -5.27 2.36
CA THR A 351 17.13 -5.58 0.97
C THR A 351 18.50 -6.23 0.89
N ASP A 352 18.74 -6.97 -0.19
CA ASP A 352 20.07 -7.51 -0.55
C ASP A 352 20.90 -6.50 -1.37
N SER A 353 22.10 -6.91 -1.80
CA SER A 353 23.02 -6.08 -2.59
C SER A 353 22.49 -5.71 -3.98
N ASN A 354 21.45 -6.40 -4.48
CA ASN A 354 20.81 -6.15 -5.77
C ASN A 354 19.52 -5.32 -5.64
N ASP A 355 19.26 -4.76 -4.46
CA ASP A 355 18.02 -4.07 -4.12
C ASP A 355 16.76 -4.98 -4.18
N THR A 356 16.94 -6.30 -3.97
CA THR A 356 15.82 -7.24 -3.87
C THR A 356 15.34 -7.34 -2.42
N HIS A 357 14.04 -7.39 -2.22
CA HIS A 357 13.44 -7.66 -0.91
C HIS A 357 13.96 -8.99 -0.34
N CYS A 358 14.51 -8.97 0.86
CA CYS A 358 14.94 -10.18 1.55
C CYS A 358 13.72 -11.00 1.99
N GLY A 359 13.68 -12.28 1.61
CA GLY A 359 12.52 -13.13 1.89
C GLY A 359 12.17 -13.28 3.38
N PHE A 360 13.15 -13.11 4.26
CA PHE A 360 12.91 -13.11 5.71
C PHE A 360 12.25 -11.82 6.21
N SER A 361 12.47 -10.67 5.55
CA SER A 361 11.93 -9.38 5.99
C SER A 361 10.40 -9.44 6.08
N SER A 362 9.85 -9.07 7.24
CA SER A 362 8.40 -9.04 7.47
C SER A 362 7.71 -8.08 6.50
N VAL A 363 6.44 -8.37 6.23
CA VAL A 363 5.64 -7.63 5.24
C VAL A 363 4.33 -7.14 5.85
N GLY A 364 3.91 -5.94 5.42
CA GLY A 364 2.60 -5.37 5.74
C GLY A 364 1.47 -5.89 4.81
N PRO A 365 0.29 -5.28 4.91
CA PRO A 365 -0.05 -4.17 5.79
C PRO A 365 -0.20 -4.59 7.25
N THR A 366 -0.24 -3.60 8.15
CA THR A 366 -0.59 -3.79 9.55
C THR A 366 -1.93 -3.15 9.89
N THR A 367 -2.53 -3.51 11.04
CA THR A 367 -3.79 -2.94 11.51
C THR A 367 -3.72 -2.56 12.98
N TRP A 368 -4.42 -1.48 13.35
CA TRP A 368 -4.68 -1.09 14.73
C TRP A 368 -6.17 -1.17 15.07
N SER A 369 -6.97 -1.71 14.14
CA SER A 369 -8.37 -2.04 14.35
C SER A 369 -8.47 -3.50 14.78
N SER A 370 -8.74 -3.75 16.07
CA SER A 370 -9.04 -5.08 16.55
C SER A 370 -10.54 -5.28 16.63
N GLY A 371 -11.10 -6.25 15.93
CA GLY A 371 -12.51 -6.64 16.03
C GLY A 371 -12.97 -7.11 17.42
N ASN A 372 -12.05 -7.20 18.39
CA ASN A 372 -12.28 -7.69 19.75
C ASN A 372 -12.34 -6.58 20.81
N ASN A 373 -12.46 -5.32 20.47
CA ASN A 373 -12.76 -4.19 21.38
C ASN A 373 -11.94 -4.09 22.69
N VAL A 374 -10.72 -4.59 22.69
CA VAL A 374 -9.80 -4.45 23.83
C VAL A 374 -8.83 -3.33 23.49
N GLY A 375 -9.29 -2.08 23.60
CA GLY A 375 -8.51 -0.89 23.32
C GLY A 375 -9.26 0.12 22.44
N SER A 376 -8.80 1.36 22.48
CA SER A 376 -9.56 2.51 21.99
C SER A 376 -9.26 2.89 20.53
N TYR A 377 -8.40 2.16 19.82
CA TYR A 377 -8.01 2.53 18.48
C TYR A 377 -8.77 1.70 17.44
N ASN A 378 -9.32 2.37 16.45
CA ASN A 378 -9.90 1.76 15.26
C ASN A 378 -9.18 2.30 14.01
N ASP A 379 -7.85 2.36 14.11
CA ASP A 379 -7.00 2.89 13.08
C ASP A 379 -6.62 1.81 12.07
N TYR A 380 -6.50 2.22 10.81
CA TYR A 380 -6.00 1.38 9.74
C TYR A 380 -6.70 0.01 9.69
N PRO A 381 -8.02 -0.03 9.61
CA PRO A 381 -8.74 -1.30 9.51
C PRO A 381 -8.22 -2.08 8.30
N TYR A 382 -8.08 -3.41 8.48
CA TYR A 382 -7.64 -4.30 7.43
C TYR A 382 -8.62 -5.45 7.27
N GLU A 383 -9.13 -5.61 6.06
CA GLU A 383 -9.82 -6.82 5.62
C GLU A 383 -9.22 -7.22 4.26
N ASN A 384 -8.81 -8.47 4.16
CA ASN A 384 -8.14 -8.97 2.95
C ASN A 384 -9.08 -8.84 1.75
N GLY A 385 -8.69 -8.01 0.79
CA GLY A 385 -9.49 -7.72 -0.40
C GLY A 385 -10.46 -6.55 -0.27
N ASP A 386 -10.60 -5.91 0.91
CA ASP A 386 -11.40 -4.69 1.06
C ASP A 386 -10.49 -3.44 0.95
N VAL A 387 -10.73 -2.64 -0.06
CA VAL A 387 -9.98 -1.41 -0.32
C VAL A 387 -10.30 -0.25 0.63
N ASN A 388 -11.46 -0.31 1.28
CA ASN A 388 -11.80 0.66 2.31
C ASN A 388 -11.14 0.31 3.64
N GLN A 389 -10.57 -0.88 3.72
CA GLN A 389 -9.83 -1.39 4.87
C GLN A 389 -8.45 -1.94 4.46
N PRO A 390 -7.58 -1.10 3.83
CA PRO A 390 -6.30 -1.55 3.27
C PRO A 390 -5.23 -1.81 4.34
N GLY A 391 -5.47 -1.43 5.60
CA GLY A 391 -4.45 -1.41 6.62
C GLY A 391 -3.44 -0.26 6.46
N LEU A 392 -2.41 -0.29 7.30
CA LEU A 392 -1.28 0.63 7.24
C LEU A 392 -0.14 0.00 6.44
N ILE A 393 0.38 0.68 5.42
CA ILE A 393 1.53 0.22 4.65
C ILE A 393 2.76 0.19 5.58
N ARG A 394 3.41 -0.97 5.66
CA ARG A 394 4.64 -1.23 6.39
C ARG A 394 5.52 -2.24 5.61
N PRO A 395 6.88 -2.11 5.71
CA PRO A 395 7.68 -1.10 6.41
C PRO A 395 7.54 0.30 5.78
N ASP A 396 8.15 1.34 6.41
CA ASP A 396 8.21 2.70 5.82
C ASP A 396 9.29 2.77 4.75
N ILE A 397 10.45 2.22 5.06
CA ILE A 397 11.63 2.21 4.20
C ILE A 397 12.40 0.90 4.39
N SER A 398 13.31 0.58 3.48
CA SER A 398 14.22 -0.55 3.60
C SER A 398 15.68 -0.13 3.53
N ALA A 399 16.57 -0.99 4.02
CA ALA A 399 18.02 -0.81 3.94
C ALA A 399 18.73 -2.17 3.73
N PRO A 400 20.04 -2.17 3.44
CA PRO A 400 20.82 -3.40 3.35
C PRO A 400 20.70 -4.27 4.62
N GLY A 401 20.27 -5.53 4.48
CA GLY A 401 20.07 -6.44 5.60
C GLY A 401 20.54 -7.87 5.37
N ALA A 402 21.13 -8.18 4.21
CA ALA A 402 21.63 -9.52 3.90
C ALA A 402 23.15 -9.55 3.76
N ASN A 403 23.82 -10.54 4.37
CA ASN A 403 25.28 -10.69 4.37
C ASN A 403 26.00 -9.41 4.83
N ILE A 404 25.57 -8.85 5.93
CA ILE A 404 26.11 -7.60 6.48
C ILE A 404 27.31 -7.91 7.37
N THR A 405 28.49 -7.41 6.96
CA THR A 405 29.72 -7.50 7.75
C THR A 405 29.74 -6.39 8.79
N SER A 406 29.93 -6.74 10.07
CA SER A 406 30.12 -5.80 11.18
C SER A 406 30.91 -6.44 12.32
N LEU A 407 30.95 -5.78 13.48
CA LEU A 407 31.81 -6.13 14.60
C LEU A 407 31.41 -7.47 15.20
N ASN A 408 32.44 -8.22 15.66
CA ASN A 408 32.27 -9.48 16.37
C ASN A 408 32.47 -9.27 17.88
N ALA A 409 31.42 -9.51 18.66
CA ALA A 409 31.45 -9.34 20.12
C ALA A 409 32.46 -10.27 20.84
N LEU A 410 32.78 -11.43 20.23
CA LEU A 410 33.66 -12.43 20.85
C LEU A 410 35.15 -12.02 20.89
N ASN A 411 35.52 -10.94 20.22
CA ASN A 411 36.87 -10.42 20.21
C ASN A 411 36.88 -8.88 20.03
N THR A 412 38.02 -8.26 20.24
CA THR A 412 38.13 -6.80 20.24
C THR A 412 38.51 -6.18 18.88
N ASN A 413 38.66 -6.97 17.82
CA ASN A 413 39.12 -6.47 16.51
C ASN A 413 38.65 -7.31 15.33
N GLY A 414 37.67 -8.20 15.50
CA GLY A 414 37.17 -9.09 14.44
C GLY A 414 35.83 -8.64 13.88
N TYR A 415 35.51 -9.23 12.75
CA TYR A 415 34.25 -9.00 12.05
C TYR A 415 33.49 -10.31 11.87
N THR A 416 32.17 -10.18 11.75
CA THR A 416 31.27 -11.29 11.45
C THR A 416 30.18 -10.81 10.48
N GLU A 417 29.55 -11.74 9.76
CA GLU A 417 28.42 -11.46 8.88
C GLU A 417 27.13 -11.98 9.49
N MET A 418 26.08 -11.17 9.45
CA MET A 418 24.71 -11.52 9.86
C MET A 418 23.68 -11.06 8.84
N ASP A 419 22.50 -11.68 8.88
CA ASP A 419 21.32 -11.35 8.06
C ASP A 419 20.15 -10.97 8.96
N GLY A 420 19.40 -9.93 8.61
CA GLY A 420 18.19 -9.52 9.35
C GLY A 420 17.78 -8.08 9.08
N THR A 421 16.53 -7.77 9.36
CA THR A 421 16.05 -6.38 9.45
C THR A 421 16.76 -5.63 10.57
N SER A 422 17.27 -6.37 11.56
CA SER A 422 18.18 -5.87 12.61
C SER A 422 19.45 -5.22 12.06
N MET A 423 19.96 -5.64 10.89
CA MET A 423 21.13 -5.07 10.22
C MET A 423 20.77 -3.89 9.34
N ALA A 424 19.55 -3.87 8.83
CA ALA A 424 19.01 -2.77 8.05
C ALA A 424 18.70 -1.52 8.93
N THR A 425 18.21 -1.74 10.13
CA THR A 425 17.78 -0.69 11.06
C THR A 425 18.92 0.29 11.40
N PRO A 426 20.12 -0.14 11.80
CA PRO A 426 21.24 0.76 12.08
C PRO A 426 21.74 1.50 10.84
N CYS A 427 21.55 0.99 9.63
CA CYS A 427 21.84 1.75 8.42
C CYS A 427 20.98 3.01 8.34
N VAL A 428 19.68 2.87 8.62
CA VAL A 428 18.75 4.02 8.63
C VAL A 428 19.08 4.97 9.78
N ALA A 429 19.24 4.46 11.01
CA ALA A 429 19.58 5.30 12.17
C ALA A 429 20.88 6.09 11.96
N GLY A 430 21.89 5.51 11.30
CA GLY A 430 23.11 6.20 10.92
C GLY A 430 22.88 7.34 9.93
N VAL A 431 22.01 7.15 8.92
CA VAL A 431 21.64 8.24 7.98
C VAL A 431 20.92 9.36 8.72
N LEU A 432 19.96 9.03 9.61
CA LEU A 432 19.28 10.03 10.44
C LEU A 432 20.26 10.85 11.29
N ALA A 433 21.32 10.21 11.80
CA ALA A 433 22.34 10.89 12.57
C ALA A 433 23.14 11.91 11.72
N MET A 434 23.46 11.57 10.47
CA MET A 434 24.13 12.51 9.56
C MET A 434 23.21 13.68 9.19
N LEU A 435 21.93 13.46 9.00
CA LEU A 435 20.93 14.51 8.74
C LEU A 435 20.79 15.44 9.94
N LEU A 436 20.75 14.92 11.17
CA LEU A 436 20.69 15.72 12.39
C LEU A 436 22.00 16.49 12.68
N GLU A 437 23.17 15.97 12.32
CA GLU A 437 24.41 16.76 12.35
C GLU A 437 24.31 17.96 11.43
N ALA A 438 23.71 17.81 10.24
CA ALA A 438 23.54 18.88 9.27
C ALA A 438 22.46 19.89 9.69
N ASN A 439 21.38 19.43 10.29
CA ASN A 439 20.29 20.26 10.85
C ASN A 439 19.73 19.63 12.14
N PRO A 440 20.18 20.08 13.31
CA PRO A 440 19.75 19.51 14.61
C PRO A 440 18.26 19.70 14.93
N GLU A 441 17.57 20.65 14.28
CA GLU A 441 16.17 20.98 14.55
C GLU A 441 15.17 20.11 13.79
N LEU A 442 15.63 19.22 12.90
CA LEU A 442 14.74 18.31 12.17
C LEU A 442 13.87 17.49 13.11
N THR A 443 12.58 17.54 12.89
CA THR A 443 11.59 16.73 13.62
C THR A 443 11.60 15.27 13.14
N PRO A 444 11.08 14.32 13.92
CA PRO A 444 10.93 12.94 13.45
C PRO A 444 10.12 12.82 12.13
N ALA A 445 9.09 13.65 11.95
CA ALA A 445 8.29 13.67 10.74
C ALA A 445 9.07 14.17 9.51
N GLU A 446 9.91 15.21 9.68
CA GLU A 446 10.79 15.69 8.61
C GLU A 446 11.86 14.67 8.26
N LEU A 447 12.48 14.02 9.26
CA LEU A 447 13.44 12.95 9.04
C LEU A 447 12.84 11.79 8.25
N ASP A 448 11.66 11.32 8.65
CA ASP A 448 10.91 10.24 8.00
C ASP A 448 10.55 10.61 6.55
N SER A 449 9.98 11.80 6.35
CA SER A 449 9.63 12.28 5.01
C SER A 449 10.84 12.42 4.08
N ILE A 450 11.97 12.96 4.57
CA ILE A 450 13.19 13.12 3.78
C ILE A 450 13.67 11.74 3.27
N ILE A 451 13.83 10.76 4.17
CA ILE A 451 14.38 9.46 3.77
C ILE A 451 13.43 8.65 2.89
N GLU A 452 12.12 8.74 3.12
CA GLU A 452 11.13 8.06 2.28
C GLU A 452 11.06 8.65 0.86
N LEU A 453 11.00 9.98 0.74
CA LEU A 453 10.87 10.68 -0.53
C LEU A 453 12.14 10.63 -1.40
N THR A 454 13.30 10.39 -0.79
CA THR A 454 14.60 10.29 -1.47
C THR A 454 15.13 8.88 -1.61
N SER A 455 14.35 7.87 -1.22
CA SER A 455 14.73 6.47 -1.31
C SER A 455 14.92 6.02 -2.77
N VAL A 456 15.85 5.11 -2.98
CA VAL A 456 16.00 4.41 -4.27
C VAL A 456 14.84 3.44 -4.42
N ARG A 457 14.03 3.61 -5.45
CA ARG A 457 12.87 2.76 -5.71
C ARG A 457 13.30 1.31 -5.95
N VAL A 458 12.66 0.38 -5.25
CA VAL A 458 12.92 -1.05 -5.36
C VAL A 458 11.68 -1.71 -5.94
N GLY A 459 11.78 -2.05 -7.21
CA GLY A 459 10.67 -2.66 -7.94
C GLY A 459 9.56 -1.65 -8.26
N ASN A 460 8.61 -1.39 -7.41
CA ASN A 460 7.44 -0.56 -7.70
C ASN A 460 7.69 0.96 -7.51
N THR A 461 6.95 1.80 -8.24
CA THR A 461 7.04 3.27 -8.13
C THR A 461 6.33 3.83 -6.89
N MET A 462 5.45 3.05 -6.26
CA MET A 462 4.67 3.44 -5.09
C MET A 462 5.21 2.79 -3.82
N LYS A 463 4.98 3.43 -2.65
CA LYS A 463 5.22 2.81 -1.35
C LYS A 463 4.42 1.51 -1.23
N ASN A 464 5.04 0.43 -0.76
CA ASN A 464 4.42 -0.89 -0.75
C ASN A 464 4.76 -1.69 0.52
N ASN A 465 4.01 -2.75 0.74
CA ASN A 465 4.08 -3.57 1.95
C ASN A 465 5.30 -4.50 2.05
N ARG A 466 6.28 -4.44 1.14
CA ARG A 466 7.48 -5.28 1.17
C ARG A 466 8.74 -4.49 1.48
N VAL A 467 8.91 -3.35 0.83
CA VAL A 467 10.12 -2.53 0.92
C VAL A 467 9.84 -1.08 1.32
N GLY A 468 8.59 -0.77 1.65
CA GLY A 468 8.19 0.61 1.93
C GLY A 468 8.37 1.50 0.70
N SER A 469 8.92 2.68 0.90
CA SER A 469 9.23 3.64 -0.16
C SER A 469 10.42 3.24 -1.03
N GLY A 470 11.24 2.26 -0.58
CA GLY A 470 12.41 1.78 -1.29
C GLY A 470 13.64 1.65 -0.39
N ARG A 471 14.85 1.55 -0.98
CA ARG A 471 16.11 1.50 -0.24
C ARG A 471 16.60 2.90 0.11
N ILE A 472 17.03 3.10 1.36
CA ILE A 472 17.59 4.37 1.82
C ILE A 472 18.83 4.80 1.01
N ASP A 473 18.95 6.10 0.75
CA ASP A 473 20.11 6.72 0.10
C ASP A 473 20.54 7.97 0.87
N ALA A 474 21.68 7.88 1.53
CA ALA A 474 22.19 8.97 2.38
C ALA A 474 22.53 10.24 1.60
N LEU A 475 23.09 10.09 0.40
CA LEU A 475 23.46 11.25 -0.42
C LEU A 475 22.21 11.95 -0.94
N ALA A 476 21.22 11.20 -1.42
CA ALA A 476 19.96 11.78 -1.88
C ALA A 476 19.22 12.50 -0.74
N ALA A 477 19.18 11.90 0.46
CA ALA A 477 18.59 12.50 1.66
C ALA A 477 19.34 13.81 2.07
N MET A 478 20.68 13.82 2.03
CA MET A 478 21.48 14.99 2.34
C MET A 478 21.27 16.10 1.29
N ASN A 479 21.22 15.75 0.01
CA ASN A 479 20.92 16.71 -1.05
C ASN A 479 19.56 17.38 -0.81
N ALA A 480 18.54 16.59 -0.53
CA ALA A 480 17.22 17.10 -0.26
C ALA A 480 17.11 18.05 0.93
N LEU A 481 17.95 17.84 1.95
CA LEU A 481 18.01 18.72 3.12
C LEU A 481 18.51 20.14 2.78
N PHE A 482 19.47 20.25 1.86
CA PHE A 482 20.08 21.55 1.49
C PHE A 482 19.41 22.23 0.30
N HIS A 483 18.64 21.50 -0.49
CA HIS A 483 18.03 22.02 -1.71
C HIS A 483 16.50 22.04 -1.57
N HIS A 484 15.97 23.22 -1.30
CA HIS A 484 14.54 23.44 -1.16
C HIS A 484 13.80 23.15 -2.46
N GLY A 485 12.70 22.40 -2.35
CA GLY A 485 11.81 22.12 -3.47
C GLY A 485 11.04 23.36 -3.95
N PRO A 486 10.31 23.22 -5.07
CA PRO A 486 9.29 24.19 -5.47
C PRO A 486 8.26 24.35 -4.36
N THR A 487 7.65 25.55 -4.26
CA THR A 487 6.64 25.82 -3.22
C THR A 487 5.37 26.39 -3.84
N ASN A 488 4.31 26.47 -3.04
CA ASN A 488 3.03 27.07 -3.44
C ASN A 488 2.46 26.43 -4.71
N LEU A 489 2.58 25.12 -4.86
CA LEU A 489 1.90 24.42 -5.93
C LEU A 489 0.38 24.59 -5.74
N THR A 490 -0.28 25.05 -6.80
CA THR A 490 -1.72 25.15 -6.94
C THR A 490 -2.17 24.40 -8.19
N ALA A 491 -3.42 23.92 -8.20
CA ALA A 491 -4.04 23.29 -9.34
C ALA A 491 -5.42 23.92 -9.57
N ASP A 492 -5.59 24.55 -10.72
CA ASP A 492 -6.88 25.04 -11.20
C ASP A 492 -7.48 24.02 -12.15
N PHE A 493 -8.67 23.51 -11.85
CA PHE A 493 -9.32 22.45 -12.59
C PHE A 493 -10.66 22.93 -13.15
N ASP A 494 -10.86 22.85 -14.47
CA ASP A 494 -12.07 23.28 -15.17
C ASP A 494 -13.02 22.12 -15.55
N GLY A 495 -12.71 20.89 -15.15
CA GLY A 495 -13.44 19.67 -15.51
C GLY A 495 -12.72 18.79 -16.52
N GLU A 496 -11.78 19.33 -17.30
CA GLU A 496 -10.98 18.60 -18.28
C GLU A 496 -9.47 18.86 -18.15
N GLN A 497 -9.10 20.14 -17.90
CA GLN A 497 -7.72 20.57 -17.82
C GLN A 497 -7.36 20.93 -16.38
N VAL A 498 -6.17 20.50 -15.97
CA VAL A 498 -5.55 20.87 -14.71
C VAL A 498 -4.40 21.81 -15.02
N VAL A 499 -4.53 23.07 -14.62
CA VAL A 499 -3.44 24.05 -14.73
C VAL A 499 -2.69 24.10 -13.42
N LEU A 500 -1.47 23.58 -13.41
CA LEU A 500 -0.54 23.60 -12.29
C LEU A 500 0.30 24.87 -12.32
N ASN A 501 0.43 25.55 -11.19
CA ASN A 501 1.34 26.68 -11.00
C ASN A 501 2.10 26.54 -9.71
N TRP A 502 3.39 26.88 -9.70
CA TRP A 502 4.25 26.80 -8.52
C TRP A 502 5.27 27.94 -8.44
N THR A 503 5.82 28.15 -7.26
CA THR A 503 6.96 29.04 -7.07
C THR A 503 8.25 28.28 -7.32
N ALA A 504 9.14 28.85 -8.12
CA ALA A 504 10.42 28.25 -8.48
C ALA A 504 11.26 27.91 -7.23
N ALA A 505 11.92 26.76 -7.25
CA ALA A 505 13.00 26.45 -6.33
C ALA A 505 14.18 27.40 -6.57
N PRO A 506 14.85 27.92 -5.51
CA PRO A 506 15.94 28.92 -5.67
C PRO A 506 17.07 28.45 -6.59
N GLU A 507 17.38 27.17 -6.61
CA GLU A 507 18.47 26.56 -7.37
C GLU A 507 17.95 25.65 -8.51
N GLY A 508 16.64 25.69 -8.77
CA GLY A 508 16.01 24.85 -9.80
C GLY A 508 16.40 25.30 -11.21
N ILE A 509 16.96 24.37 -11.98
CA ILE A 509 17.27 24.56 -13.41
C ILE A 509 16.07 24.23 -14.27
N SER A 510 15.38 23.15 -13.91
CA SER A 510 14.16 22.68 -14.58
C SER A 510 13.29 21.89 -13.59
N TYR A 511 12.09 21.53 -14.03
CA TYR A 511 11.09 20.89 -13.17
C TYR A 511 10.54 19.64 -13.83
N ASP A 512 10.33 18.61 -13.02
CA ASP A 512 9.60 17.42 -13.37
C ASP A 512 8.23 17.45 -12.67
N VAL A 513 7.18 17.13 -13.41
CA VAL A 513 5.79 17.09 -12.91
C VAL A 513 5.38 15.65 -12.70
N TYR A 514 4.83 15.37 -11.53
CA TYR A 514 4.32 14.06 -11.17
C TYR A 514 2.82 14.10 -10.91
N ARG A 515 2.14 13.06 -11.37
CA ARG A 515 0.73 12.76 -11.06
C ARG A 515 0.66 11.33 -10.54
N ASP A 516 0.11 11.13 -9.34
CA ASP A 516 -0.06 9.83 -8.68
C ASP A 516 1.26 9.02 -8.62
N GLY A 517 2.38 9.72 -8.34
CA GLY A 517 3.72 9.13 -8.29
C GLY A 517 4.38 8.88 -9.66
N ILE A 518 3.66 9.06 -10.76
CA ILE A 518 4.17 8.89 -12.13
C ILE A 518 4.62 10.23 -12.68
N ARG A 519 5.84 10.29 -13.25
CA ARG A 519 6.34 11.47 -13.92
C ARG A 519 5.65 11.67 -15.27
N ILE A 520 4.83 12.74 -15.38
CA ILE A 520 4.05 13.07 -16.60
C ILE A 520 4.70 14.15 -17.46
N ALA A 521 5.65 14.90 -16.92
CA ALA A 521 6.46 15.84 -17.69
C ALA A 521 7.84 15.97 -17.04
N ASN A 522 8.86 16.32 -17.84
CA ASN A 522 10.23 16.48 -17.39
C ASN A 522 10.89 17.72 -18.02
N SER A 523 11.97 18.16 -17.37
CA SER A 523 12.86 19.22 -17.86
C SER A 523 12.15 20.52 -18.25
N LEU A 524 11.05 20.85 -17.57
CA LEU A 524 10.30 22.09 -17.80
C LEU A 524 11.10 23.27 -17.22
N THR A 525 11.23 24.35 -17.98
CA THR A 525 11.84 25.61 -17.50
C THR A 525 10.81 26.63 -17.03
N ALA A 526 9.54 26.39 -17.31
CA ALA A 526 8.42 27.20 -16.84
C ALA A 526 7.96 26.70 -15.46
N THR A 527 7.32 27.56 -14.69
CA THR A 527 6.71 27.24 -13.38
C THR A 527 5.19 27.05 -13.49
N THR A 528 4.76 26.58 -14.65
CA THR A 528 3.37 26.19 -14.94
C THR A 528 3.35 24.99 -15.87
N TYR A 529 2.34 24.17 -15.76
CA TYR A 529 2.09 23.00 -16.61
C TYR A 529 0.60 22.75 -16.72
N THR A 530 0.14 22.32 -17.88
CA THR A 530 -1.26 21.93 -18.09
C THR A 530 -1.31 20.44 -18.37
N ASP A 531 -2.06 19.72 -17.53
CA ASP A 531 -2.39 18.32 -17.70
C ASP A 531 -3.83 18.15 -18.15
N HIS A 532 -4.11 17.03 -18.83
CA HIS A 532 -5.46 16.66 -19.26
C HIS A 532 -5.89 15.37 -18.57
N ILE A 533 -6.99 15.41 -17.82
CA ILE A 533 -7.58 14.24 -17.18
C ILE A 533 -8.91 13.89 -17.85
N ASN A 534 -8.92 12.76 -18.55
CA ASN A 534 -10.09 12.31 -19.31
C ASN A 534 -11.09 11.52 -18.44
N TYR A 535 -10.63 10.93 -17.34
CA TYR A 535 -11.40 9.97 -16.55
C TYR A 535 -11.73 10.50 -15.17
N ALA A 536 -12.82 10.02 -14.60
CA ALA A 536 -13.17 10.27 -13.20
C ALA A 536 -12.12 9.61 -12.26
N GLY A 537 -11.83 10.26 -11.15
CA GLY A 537 -10.87 9.77 -10.18
C GLY A 537 -10.26 10.87 -9.32
N SER A 538 -9.42 10.47 -8.36
CA SER A 538 -8.65 11.39 -7.53
C SER A 538 -7.21 11.40 -8.02
N TYR A 539 -6.68 12.59 -8.25
CA TYR A 539 -5.34 12.81 -8.84
C TYR A 539 -4.52 13.69 -7.91
N THR A 540 -3.33 13.23 -7.58
CA THR A 540 -2.40 13.94 -6.69
C THR A 540 -1.18 14.39 -7.45
N TYR A 541 -0.91 15.70 -7.44
CA TYR A 541 0.21 16.32 -8.15
C TYR A 541 1.29 16.81 -7.18
N TYR A 542 2.54 16.73 -7.62
CA TYR A 542 3.68 17.39 -7.01
C TYR A 542 4.78 17.67 -8.04
N ILE A 543 5.69 18.59 -7.73
CA ILE A 543 6.76 19.05 -8.61
C ILE A 543 8.10 18.77 -7.93
N ILE A 544 9.09 18.27 -8.68
CA ILE A 544 10.48 18.13 -8.25
C ILE A 544 11.34 19.04 -9.14
N ALA A 545 12.22 19.84 -8.54
CA ALA A 545 13.20 20.62 -9.29
C ALA A 545 14.44 19.76 -9.60
N GLN A 546 14.91 19.84 -10.84
CA GLN A 546 16.23 19.36 -11.24
C GLN A 546 17.25 20.47 -10.94
N LEU A 547 18.38 20.10 -10.35
CA LEU A 547 19.45 20.95 -9.89
C LEU A 547 20.73 20.69 -10.70
N GLU A 548 21.80 21.44 -10.44
CA GLU A 548 23.10 21.14 -11.06
C GLU A 548 23.62 19.76 -10.66
N ASN A 549 24.45 19.15 -11.52
CA ASN A 549 25.08 17.84 -11.31
C ASN A 549 24.09 16.67 -11.10
N ASP A 550 22.98 16.69 -11.82
CA ASP A 550 21.94 15.64 -11.78
C ASP A 550 21.29 15.43 -10.39
N MET A 551 21.38 16.44 -9.52
CA MET A 551 20.70 16.43 -8.22
C MET A 551 19.23 16.83 -8.36
N THR A 552 18.41 16.40 -7.41
CA THR A 552 16.99 16.75 -7.32
C THR A 552 16.65 17.37 -5.97
N SER A 553 15.65 18.24 -5.96
CA SER A 553 15.08 18.81 -4.73
C SER A 553 14.11 17.85 -4.04
N LEU A 554 13.68 18.21 -2.82
CA LEU A 554 12.44 17.69 -2.26
C LEU A 554 11.24 18.03 -3.17
N PRO A 555 10.15 17.24 -3.14
CA PRO A 555 8.90 17.59 -3.79
C PRO A 555 8.33 18.92 -3.26
N SER A 556 7.51 19.57 -4.09
CA SER A 556 6.63 20.66 -3.65
C SER A 556 5.59 20.15 -2.63
N ASN A 557 4.77 21.06 -2.12
CA ASN A 557 3.51 20.63 -1.50
C ASN A 557 2.67 19.82 -2.50
N TYR A 558 1.88 18.89 -1.97
CA TYR A 558 0.97 18.04 -2.75
C TYR A 558 -0.37 18.76 -2.94
N VAL A 559 -0.96 18.60 -4.12
CA VAL A 559 -2.30 19.09 -4.43
C VAL A 559 -3.11 17.93 -4.99
N THR A 560 -4.23 17.63 -4.34
CA THR A 560 -5.15 16.58 -4.78
C THR A 560 -6.44 17.20 -5.28
N LEU A 561 -6.92 16.74 -6.43
CA LEU A 561 -8.21 17.09 -6.99
C LEU A 561 -8.98 15.84 -7.37
N THR A 562 -10.30 15.97 -7.47
CA THR A 562 -11.16 14.85 -7.85
C THR A 562 -12.01 15.25 -9.05
N LYS A 563 -11.97 14.44 -10.12
CA LYS A 563 -12.90 14.51 -11.23
C LYS A 563 -14.07 13.56 -10.95
N ALA A 564 -15.26 14.11 -10.87
CA ALA A 564 -16.47 13.33 -10.62
C ALA A 564 -16.82 12.42 -11.81
N VAL A 565 -17.58 11.36 -11.53
CA VAL A 565 -18.21 10.56 -12.57
C VAL A 565 -19.35 11.38 -13.16
N GLU A 566 -19.32 11.58 -14.48
CA GLU A 566 -20.37 12.24 -15.25
C GLU A 566 -21.11 11.19 -16.04
N ILE A 567 -22.43 11.20 -15.97
CA ILE A 567 -23.30 10.26 -16.68
C ILE A 567 -24.19 11.05 -17.61
N GLU A 568 -24.04 10.81 -18.89
CA GLU A 568 -24.96 11.31 -19.90
C GLU A 568 -25.99 10.24 -20.22
N ALA A 569 -27.25 10.61 -20.22
CA ALA A 569 -28.36 9.74 -20.56
C ALA A 569 -29.23 10.41 -21.62
N GLU A 570 -29.45 9.74 -22.73
CA GLU A 570 -30.20 10.25 -23.87
C GLU A 570 -31.32 9.29 -24.27
N VAL A 571 -32.53 9.82 -24.44
CA VAL A 571 -33.66 9.04 -24.92
C VAL A 571 -33.62 8.96 -26.47
N ILE A 572 -33.41 7.75 -26.97
CA ILE A 572 -33.37 7.49 -28.40
C ILE A 572 -34.75 7.06 -28.91
N ASN A 573 -35.36 7.88 -29.72
CA ASN A 573 -36.66 7.62 -30.38
C ASN A 573 -37.75 7.16 -29.38
N ASN A 574 -37.72 7.61 -28.15
CA ASN A 574 -38.61 7.21 -27.08
C ASN A 574 -38.75 5.69 -26.81
N THR A 575 -37.82 4.87 -27.36
CA THR A 575 -37.86 3.40 -27.27
C THR A 575 -36.75 2.83 -26.40
N ARG A 576 -35.67 3.55 -26.22
CA ARG A 576 -34.48 3.14 -25.40
C ARG A 576 -33.75 4.33 -24.90
N VAL A 577 -32.92 4.11 -23.88
CA VAL A 577 -32.00 5.12 -23.37
C VAL A 577 -30.57 4.69 -23.63
N SER A 578 -29.79 5.59 -24.21
CA SER A 578 -28.34 5.44 -24.35
C SER A 578 -27.66 6.13 -23.20
N LEU A 579 -26.79 5.42 -22.50
CA LEU A 579 -25.98 5.92 -21.39
C LEU A 579 -24.53 5.96 -21.82
N SER A 580 -23.83 7.03 -21.45
CA SER A 580 -22.38 7.12 -21.52
C SER A 580 -21.82 7.79 -20.27
N TRP A 581 -20.59 7.48 -19.90
CA TRP A 581 -19.92 8.06 -18.73
C TRP A 581 -18.41 8.10 -18.90
N ASN A 582 -17.74 8.97 -18.13
CA ASN A 582 -16.30 9.04 -18.09
C ASN A 582 -15.77 7.92 -17.16
N LEU A 583 -15.09 6.93 -17.75
CA LEU A 583 -14.47 5.84 -16.98
C LEU A 583 -13.41 6.40 -16.01
N PRO A 584 -13.35 5.90 -14.77
CA PRO A 584 -12.19 6.09 -13.90
C PRO A 584 -10.93 5.59 -14.59
N ALA A 585 -9.80 6.25 -14.34
CA ALA A 585 -8.51 5.79 -14.83
C ALA A 585 -8.25 4.33 -14.42
N GLY A 586 -7.95 3.50 -15.38
CA GLY A 586 -7.57 2.10 -15.19
C GLY A 586 -6.14 1.85 -15.69
N LEU A 587 -5.60 0.67 -15.40
CA LEU A 587 -4.34 0.22 -15.99
C LEU A 587 -4.57 -0.15 -17.45
N TYR A 588 -3.66 0.28 -18.33
CA TYR A 588 -3.61 -0.17 -19.72
C TYR A 588 -2.20 -0.66 -20.06
N GLU A 589 -2.09 -1.78 -20.77
CA GLU A 589 -0.84 -2.33 -21.28
C GLU A 589 -1.01 -2.84 -22.72
N GLY A 590 -0.38 -2.18 -23.65
CA GLY A 590 -0.30 -2.56 -25.04
C GLY A 590 1.13 -2.91 -25.50
N PHE A 591 2.06 -3.01 -24.54
CA PHE A 591 3.48 -3.34 -24.77
C PHE A 591 4.26 -2.40 -25.71
N GLU A 592 3.71 -1.23 -26.00
CA GLU A 592 4.28 -0.27 -26.97
C GLU A 592 5.58 0.40 -26.48
N SER A 593 5.92 0.28 -25.20
CA SER A 593 7.25 0.65 -24.68
C SER A 593 8.37 -0.24 -25.21
N GLY A 594 8.05 -1.45 -25.71
CA GLY A 594 9.00 -2.45 -26.15
C GLY A 594 9.67 -3.22 -25.01
N ASP A 595 9.17 -3.06 -23.79
CA ASP A 595 9.66 -3.74 -22.57
C ASP A 595 8.49 -4.04 -21.59
N PHE A 596 8.80 -4.64 -20.44
CA PHE A 596 7.85 -4.99 -19.40
C PHE A 596 7.87 -4.01 -18.20
N TYR A 597 8.48 -2.82 -18.34
CA TYR A 597 8.68 -1.93 -17.19
C TYR A 597 7.52 -0.96 -16.95
N GLN A 598 6.67 -0.72 -17.93
CA GLN A 598 5.57 0.24 -17.81
C GLN A 598 4.59 -0.12 -16.68
N ASN A 599 4.21 -1.40 -16.53
CA ASN A 599 3.26 -1.90 -15.53
C ASN A 599 3.86 -2.98 -14.62
N MET A 600 5.17 -3.09 -14.56
CA MET A 600 5.92 -3.95 -13.62
C MET A 600 5.53 -5.43 -13.65
N TRP A 601 5.61 -6.00 -14.81
CA TRP A 601 5.39 -7.40 -15.03
C TRP A 601 6.41 -8.29 -14.30
N ILE A 602 5.92 -9.34 -13.67
CA ILE A 602 6.75 -10.41 -13.09
C ILE A 602 6.87 -11.50 -14.14
N ASN A 603 8.04 -11.59 -14.74
CA ASN A 603 8.31 -12.55 -15.80
C ASN A 603 8.86 -13.88 -15.24
N ASP A 604 8.62 -14.99 -15.93
CA ASP A 604 9.15 -16.29 -15.55
C ASP A 604 10.68 -16.31 -15.66
N ALA A 605 11.37 -16.76 -14.60
CA ALA A 605 12.83 -16.77 -14.57
C ALA A 605 13.44 -17.86 -15.47
N THR A 606 12.69 -18.95 -15.74
CA THR A 606 13.18 -20.12 -16.50
C THR A 606 12.82 -20.04 -17.98
N SER A 607 11.63 -19.53 -18.27
CA SER A 607 11.10 -19.39 -19.61
C SER A 607 10.43 -18.02 -19.76
N PRO A 608 11.20 -16.93 -19.79
CA PRO A 608 10.67 -15.57 -19.78
C PRO A 608 9.86 -15.26 -21.04
N TRP A 609 8.77 -14.54 -20.88
CA TRP A 609 8.05 -13.95 -22.02
C TRP A 609 8.90 -12.85 -22.64
N VAL A 610 8.67 -12.61 -23.93
CA VAL A 610 9.38 -11.57 -24.71
C VAL A 610 8.38 -10.65 -25.37
N ILE A 611 8.80 -9.41 -25.58
CA ILE A 611 8.07 -8.46 -26.44
C ILE A 611 8.44 -8.76 -27.90
N THR A 612 7.45 -8.79 -28.78
CA THR A 612 7.64 -9.11 -30.19
C THR A 612 6.78 -8.22 -31.09
N ALA A 613 7.31 -7.88 -32.27
CA ALA A 613 6.57 -7.21 -33.34
C ALA A 613 5.86 -8.21 -34.27
N THR A 614 5.81 -9.49 -33.92
CA THR A 614 5.21 -10.53 -34.75
C THR A 614 3.69 -10.53 -34.61
N GLN A 615 3.00 -9.87 -35.54
CA GLN A 615 1.54 -9.83 -35.66
C GLN A 615 0.85 -9.40 -34.32
N PRO A 616 1.12 -8.20 -33.79
CA PRO A 616 0.39 -7.68 -32.63
C PRO A 616 -1.10 -7.52 -32.96
N ASN A 617 -1.94 -7.41 -31.92
CA ASN A 617 -3.37 -7.12 -32.11
C ASN A 617 -3.57 -5.66 -32.56
N THR A 618 -2.95 -4.74 -31.80
CA THR A 618 -2.85 -3.33 -32.20
C THR A 618 -1.39 -2.85 -32.11
N GLY A 619 -1.11 -1.64 -32.55
CA GLY A 619 0.20 -1.02 -32.43
C GLY A 619 1.35 -1.77 -33.10
N THR A 620 2.51 -1.77 -32.44
CA THR A 620 3.77 -2.31 -32.95
C THR A 620 4.20 -3.60 -32.27
N TYR A 621 3.81 -3.80 -31.01
CA TYR A 621 4.33 -4.86 -30.16
C TYR A 621 3.22 -5.62 -29.45
N CYS A 622 3.52 -6.87 -29.05
CA CYS A 622 2.71 -7.68 -28.14
C CYS A 622 3.64 -8.56 -27.30
N ALA A 623 3.14 -9.17 -26.23
CA ALA A 623 3.91 -10.13 -25.43
C ALA A 623 3.70 -11.56 -25.91
N LYS A 624 4.79 -12.38 -25.92
CA LYS A 624 4.82 -13.77 -26.39
C LYS A 624 5.52 -14.66 -25.37
N SER A 625 4.96 -15.86 -25.08
CA SER A 625 5.62 -16.91 -24.33
C SER A 625 6.77 -17.57 -25.13
N THR A 626 7.84 -18.04 -24.45
CA THR A 626 9.04 -18.57 -25.13
C THR A 626 9.36 -20.01 -24.80
N ASN A 627 8.57 -20.70 -23.96
CA ASN A 627 8.88 -22.07 -23.58
C ASN A 627 8.66 -23.06 -24.74
N THR A 628 9.73 -23.55 -25.30
CA THR A 628 9.73 -24.54 -26.40
C THR A 628 10.03 -25.96 -25.94
N GLY A 629 10.45 -26.17 -24.69
CA GLY A 629 10.77 -27.50 -24.15
C GLY A 629 9.51 -28.30 -23.83
N MET A 630 9.56 -29.63 -24.10
CA MET A 630 8.47 -30.53 -23.69
C MET A 630 8.29 -30.52 -22.16
N PHE A 631 7.05 -30.58 -21.70
CA PHE A 631 6.68 -30.52 -20.28
C PHE A 631 7.15 -29.25 -19.56
N SER A 632 7.25 -28.14 -20.28
CA SER A 632 7.60 -26.83 -19.74
C SER A 632 6.39 -25.94 -19.53
N ASN A 633 6.48 -25.07 -18.52
CA ASN A 633 5.49 -24.03 -18.27
C ASN A 633 6.18 -22.66 -18.35
N SER A 634 5.47 -21.67 -18.81
CA SER A 634 5.88 -20.27 -18.79
C SER A 634 4.71 -19.41 -18.33
N LYS A 635 4.98 -18.41 -17.51
CA LYS A 635 3.98 -17.48 -17.03
C LYS A 635 4.49 -16.06 -17.03
N ILE A 636 3.58 -15.13 -17.24
CA ILE A 636 3.79 -13.71 -16.96
C ILE A 636 2.69 -13.24 -16.03
N SER A 637 3.03 -12.45 -15.03
CA SER A 637 2.13 -12.07 -13.97
C SER A 637 2.14 -10.57 -13.74
N LEU A 638 1.00 -10.02 -13.35
CA LEU A 638 0.82 -8.63 -12.97
C LEU A 638 0.14 -8.59 -11.60
N ALA A 639 0.79 -7.98 -10.62
CA ALA A 639 0.18 -7.72 -9.33
C ALA A 639 -0.67 -6.44 -9.40
N VAL A 640 -1.94 -6.54 -9.03
CA VAL A 640 -2.88 -5.42 -9.02
C VAL A 640 -3.51 -5.26 -7.65
N ASN A 641 -3.74 -4.02 -7.24
CA ASN A 641 -4.56 -3.68 -6.09
C ASN A 641 -5.82 -2.98 -6.61
N LEU A 642 -6.95 -3.66 -6.52
CA LEU A 642 -8.21 -3.20 -7.07
C LEU A 642 -9.07 -2.56 -5.99
N PRO A 643 -9.25 -1.25 -5.98
CA PRO A 643 -10.04 -0.54 -4.98
C PRO A 643 -11.54 -0.86 -5.05
N THR A 644 -12.02 -1.29 -6.20
CA THR A 644 -13.42 -1.65 -6.45
C THR A 644 -13.47 -2.90 -7.31
N SER A 645 -14.65 -3.47 -7.53
CA SER A 645 -14.81 -4.52 -8.55
C SER A 645 -14.37 -4.00 -9.90
N CYS A 646 -13.47 -4.73 -10.55
CA CYS A 646 -12.89 -4.36 -11.83
C CYS A 646 -13.18 -5.43 -12.90
N VAL A 647 -13.06 -5.01 -14.14
CA VAL A 647 -13.06 -5.92 -15.29
C VAL A 647 -11.66 -5.90 -15.89
N VAL A 648 -11.06 -7.09 -15.98
CA VAL A 648 -9.85 -7.31 -16.78
C VAL A 648 -10.29 -7.71 -18.17
N SER A 649 -9.87 -6.95 -19.19
CA SER A 649 -10.00 -7.39 -20.57
C SER A 649 -8.63 -7.46 -21.24
N TYR A 650 -8.46 -8.41 -22.13
CA TYR A 650 -7.22 -8.58 -22.86
C TYR A 650 -7.50 -9.28 -24.19
N TYR A 651 -6.66 -9.03 -25.17
CA TYR A 651 -6.65 -9.84 -26.38
C TYR A 651 -5.63 -10.98 -26.24
N ALA A 652 -6.04 -12.15 -26.70
CA ALA A 652 -5.20 -13.34 -26.72
C ALA A 652 -5.21 -14.01 -28.08
N ARG A 653 -4.05 -14.48 -28.53
CA ARG A 653 -3.84 -15.34 -29.69
C ARG A 653 -3.07 -16.56 -29.28
N VAL A 654 -3.49 -17.72 -29.73
CA VAL A 654 -2.81 -18.98 -29.46
C VAL A 654 -2.54 -19.68 -30.76
N ASN A 655 -1.33 -20.19 -30.91
CA ASN A 655 -0.98 -21.14 -31.97
C ASN A 655 -0.12 -22.23 -31.35
N CYS A 656 -0.76 -23.36 -30.95
CA CYS A 656 -0.08 -24.42 -30.22
C CYS A 656 -0.67 -25.81 -30.53
N PHE A 657 0.13 -26.83 -30.32
CA PHE A 657 -0.30 -28.22 -30.47
C PHE A 657 -1.50 -28.52 -29.53
N PRO A 658 -2.49 -29.33 -29.95
CA PRO A 658 -3.76 -29.55 -29.22
C PRO A 658 -3.64 -30.09 -27.78
N LEU A 659 -2.51 -30.70 -27.41
CA LEU A 659 -2.24 -31.13 -26.05
C LEU A 659 -1.65 -30.02 -25.16
N ASN A 660 -1.21 -28.92 -25.76
CA ASN A 660 -0.75 -27.74 -25.05
C ASN A 660 -1.93 -26.89 -24.61
N GLY A 661 -1.72 -25.99 -23.65
CA GLY A 661 -2.81 -25.13 -23.15
C GLY A 661 -2.36 -23.81 -22.64
N CYS A 662 -3.15 -22.79 -22.97
CA CYS A 662 -3.00 -21.44 -22.47
C CYS A 662 -4.18 -21.08 -21.56
N GLY A 663 -3.96 -20.23 -20.56
CA GLY A 663 -5.04 -19.81 -19.67
C GLY A 663 -4.72 -18.52 -18.93
N PHE A 664 -5.79 -17.86 -18.52
CA PHE A 664 -5.73 -16.72 -17.62
C PHE A 664 -6.13 -17.16 -16.22
N PHE A 665 -5.41 -16.71 -15.22
CA PHE A 665 -5.60 -17.07 -13.82
C PHE A 665 -5.61 -15.81 -12.95
N VAL A 666 -6.41 -15.86 -11.91
CA VAL A 666 -6.40 -14.87 -10.82
C VAL A 666 -6.13 -15.64 -9.53
N ASP A 667 -5.07 -15.29 -8.82
CA ASP A 667 -4.66 -15.95 -7.57
C ASP A 667 -4.54 -17.48 -7.69
N ASN A 668 -3.97 -17.94 -8.81
CA ASN A 668 -3.85 -19.35 -9.21
C ASN A 668 -5.18 -20.08 -9.54
N VAL A 669 -6.31 -19.41 -9.57
CA VAL A 669 -7.59 -19.96 -10.04
C VAL A 669 -7.76 -19.62 -11.52
N GLN A 670 -8.01 -20.61 -12.35
CA GLN A 670 -8.24 -20.39 -13.79
C GLN A 670 -9.62 -19.78 -14.04
N TYR A 671 -9.64 -18.74 -14.87
CA TYR A 671 -10.84 -18.09 -15.37
C TYR A 671 -11.02 -18.38 -16.87
N GLY A 672 -12.20 -18.81 -17.24
CA GLY A 672 -12.51 -19.22 -18.61
C GLY A 672 -11.97 -20.61 -18.97
N GLU A 673 -12.08 -20.94 -20.25
CA GLU A 673 -11.63 -22.22 -20.80
C GLU A 673 -10.12 -22.19 -21.11
N THR A 674 -9.49 -23.36 -21.10
CA THR A 674 -8.12 -23.51 -21.59
C THR A 674 -8.10 -23.34 -23.11
N LEU A 675 -7.36 -22.35 -23.60
CA LEU A 675 -7.18 -22.06 -25.02
C LEU A 675 -6.21 -23.07 -25.62
N LYS A 676 -6.53 -23.62 -26.78
CA LYS A 676 -5.79 -24.68 -27.48
C LYS A 676 -5.87 -24.50 -28.99
N ASP A 677 -5.02 -25.21 -29.71
CA ASP A 677 -4.98 -25.22 -31.17
C ASP A 677 -4.61 -23.84 -31.77
N ASP A 678 -5.34 -23.39 -32.77
CA ASP A 678 -5.14 -22.11 -33.43
C ASP A 678 -6.32 -21.19 -33.09
N VAL A 679 -6.09 -20.26 -32.16
CA VAL A 679 -7.07 -19.24 -31.76
C VAL A 679 -6.57 -17.90 -32.30
N PRO A 680 -7.29 -17.25 -33.21
CA PRO A 680 -6.97 -15.90 -33.69
C PRO A 680 -7.11 -14.88 -32.55
N TRP A 681 -6.59 -13.66 -32.72
CA TRP A 681 -6.78 -12.60 -31.74
C TRP A 681 -8.25 -12.50 -31.33
N THR A 682 -8.51 -12.78 -30.08
CA THR A 682 -9.84 -12.82 -29.48
C THR A 682 -9.82 -12.07 -28.17
N ARG A 683 -10.81 -11.21 -27.96
CA ARG A 683 -10.96 -10.46 -26.71
C ARG A 683 -11.59 -11.35 -25.63
N TYR A 684 -10.99 -11.36 -24.47
CA TYR A 684 -11.49 -12.01 -23.25
C TYR A 684 -11.75 -10.95 -22.19
N THR A 685 -12.76 -11.20 -21.35
CA THR A 685 -13.19 -10.27 -20.31
C THR A 685 -13.53 -11.05 -19.05
N VAL A 686 -12.98 -10.64 -17.92
CA VAL A 686 -13.16 -11.31 -16.62
C VAL A 686 -13.46 -10.26 -15.56
N ALA A 687 -14.55 -10.42 -14.82
CA ALA A 687 -14.84 -9.57 -13.65
C ALA A 687 -14.05 -10.10 -12.44
N ILE A 688 -13.42 -9.19 -11.71
CA ILE A 688 -12.57 -9.47 -10.54
C ILE A 688 -13.08 -8.66 -9.35
N SER A 689 -13.18 -9.30 -8.20
CA SER A 689 -13.58 -8.66 -6.93
C SER A 689 -12.55 -7.61 -6.49
N PRO A 690 -12.90 -6.69 -5.59
CA PRO A 690 -11.93 -5.81 -4.94
C PRO A 690 -10.85 -6.61 -4.20
N GLY A 691 -9.64 -6.06 -4.14
CA GLY A 691 -8.55 -6.67 -3.38
C GLY A 691 -7.21 -6.67 -4.09
N ASN A 692 -6.23 -7.29 -3.43
CA ASN A 692 -4.92 -7.57 -4.02
C ASN A 692 -4.99 -8.88 -4.79
N HIS A 693 -4.73 -8.83 -6.08
CA HIS A 693 -4.75 -9.99 -6.95
C HIS A 693 -3.46 -10.13 -7.75
N ILE A 694 -3.13 -11.38 -8.09
CA ILE A 694 -2.10 -11.70 -9.07
C ILE A 694 -2.80 -12.21 -10.32
N LEU A 695 -2.74 -11.40 -11.37
CA LEU A 695 -3.20 -11.76 -12.70
C LEU A 695 -2.09 -12.53 -13.40
N GLU A 696 -2.36 -13.72 -13.93
CA GLU A 696 -1.34 -14.55 -14.56
C GLU A 696 -1.84 -15.09 -15.91
N TRP A 697 -1.02 -14.97 -16.95
CA TRP A 697 -1.18 -15.65 -18.23
C TRP A 697 -0.16 -16.77 -18.29
N LYS A 698 -0.63 -18.02 -18.42
CA LYS A 698 0.19 -19.23 -18.36
C LYS A 698 0.09 -20.00 -19.65
N TYR A 699 1.23 -20.46 -20.16
CA TYR A 699 1.35 -21.42 -21.25
C TYR A 699 1.99 -22.71 -20.76
N SER A 700 1.29 -23.84 -20.94
CA SER A 700 1.78 -25.19 -20.65
C SER A 700 2.09 -25.92 -21.94
N ASN A 701 3.35 -26.25 -22.16
CA ASN A 701 3.81 -27.00 -23.31
C ASN A 701 4.01 -28.47 -22.92
N GLN A 702 3.11 -29.34 -23.36
CA GLN A 702 3.17 -30.79 -23.14
C GLN A 702 3.93 -31.51 -24.26
N LEU A 703 3.79 -31.01 -25.49
CA LEU A 703 4.40 -31.57 -26.68
C LEU A 703 4.76 -30.48 -27.69
N ALA A 704 5.93 -30.54 -28.27
CA ALA A 704 6.37 -29.61 -29.30
C ALA A 704 6.53 -30.39 -30.62
N GLU A 705 5.41 -30.71 -31.29
CA GLU A 705 5.37 -31.36 -32.59
C GLU A 705 4.52 -30.58 -33.60
N GLY A 706 4.87 -30.64 -34.87
CA GLY A 706 4.09 -30.08 -35.98
C GLY A 706 4.51 -28.67 -36.40
N GLU A 707 3.69 -28.07 -37.28
CA GLU A 707 3.90 -26.72 -37.86
C GLU A 707 3.37 -25.58 -36.97
N TYR A 708 3.26 -25.79 -35.68
CA TYR A 708 2.76 -24.79 -34.72
C TYR A 708 3.89 -23.89 -34.23
N ASP A 709 3.57 -22.61 -33.96
CA ASP A 709 4.46 -21.65 -33.31
C ASP A 709 4.72 -22.00 -31.83
N ASN A 710 3.83 -22.81 -31.25
CA ASN A 710 3.81 -23.28 -29.86
C ASN A 710 3.96 -22.10 -28.89
N ALA A 711 3.14 -21.08 -29.04
CA ALA A 711 3.18 -19.87 -28.28
C ALA A 711 1.79 -19.32 -27.90
N PHE A 712 1.79 -18.61 -26.80
CA PHE A 712 0.69 -17.80 -26.29
C PHE A 712 1.07 -16.33 -26.41
N TYR A 713 0.20 -15.56 -27.05
CA TYR A 713 0.38 -14.12 -27.26
C TYR A 713 -0.71 -13.37 -26.51
N ILE A 714 -0.38 -12.24 -25.90
CA ILE A 714 -1.32 -11.32 -25.25
C ILE A 714 -1.02 -9.88 -25.64
N ASP A 715 -2.09 -9.07 -25.68
CA ASP A 715 -2.02 -7.67 -26.07
C ASP A 715 -3.22 -6.89 -25.54
N ASP A 716 -3.15 -5.55 -25.57
CA ASP A 716 -4.23 -4.61 -25.21
C ASP A 716 -4.94 -4.98 -23.90
N ILE A 717 -4.16 -5.15 -22.84
CA ILE A 717 -4.68 -5.51 -21.53
C ILE A 717 -5.20 -4.26 -20.83
N THR A 718 -6.44 -4.32 -20.35
CA THR A 718 -7.02 -3.26 -19.52
C THR A 718 -7.51 -3.84 -18.20
N VAL A 719 -7.29 -3.10 -17.12
CA VAL A 719 -7.87 -3.37 -15.82
C VAL A 719 -8.66 -2.13 -15.41
N GLY A 720 -9.98 -2.17 -15.55
CA GLY A 720 -10.86 -1.04 -15.30
C GLY A 720 -12.02 -1.38 -14.37
N ASN A 721 -12.76 -0.38 -13.91
CA ASN A 721 -13.90 -0.59 -13.04
C ASN A 721 -15.02 -1.39 -13.74
N ALA A 722 -15.68 -2.24 -12.96
CA ALA A 722 -16.92 -2.90 -13.36
C ALA A 722 -18.10 -2.07 -12.86
N PHE A 723 -18.97 -1.63 -13.78
CA PHE A 723 -20.11 -0.82 -13.41
C PHE A 723 -21.38 -1.65 -13.28
N ASN A 724 -22.12 -1.40 -12.25
CA ASN A 724 -23.51 -1.82 -12.08
C ASN A 724 -24.42 -0.65 -12.48
N ILE A 725 -25.37 -0.91 -13.34
CA ILE A 725 -26.26 0.10 -13.89
C ILE A 725 -27.60 0.02 -13.17
N TYR A 726 -28.03 1.14 -12.64
CA TYR A 726 -29.29 1.28 -11.92
C TYR A 726 -30.25 2.21 -12.68
N ARG A 727 -31.56 1.98 -12.48
CA ARG A 727 -32.62 2.86 -12.93
C ARG A 727 -33.55 3.14 -11.75
N ALA A 728 -33.96 4.38 -11.57
CA ALA A 728 -34.86 4.81 -10.51
C ALA A 728 -35.84 5.87 -11.01
N ASN A 729 -36.89 6.14 -10.22
CA ASN A 729 -37.66 7.38 -10.37
C ASN A 729 -36.78 8.60 -10.06
N CYS A 730 -37.11 9.77 -10.56
CA CYS A 730 -36.32 10.99 -10.31
C CYS A 730 -36.19 11.38 -8.84
N ASP A 731 -37.14 11.00 -8.00
CA ASP A 731 -37.06 11.18 -6.54
C ASP A 731 -36.15 10.16 -5.85
N GLY A 732 -35.54 9.24 -6.60
CA GLY A 732 -34.68 8.17 -6.10
C GLY A 732 -35.43 6.92 -5.63
N SER A 733 -36.76 6.91 -5.68
CA SER A 733 -37.56 5.73 -5.31
C SER A 733 -37.50 4.67 -6.40
N ASN A 734 -37.76 3.41 -6.02
CA ASN A 734 -37.78 2.25 -6.90
C ASN A 734 -36.48 2.03 -7.68
N ALA A 735 -35.34 2.29 -7.04
CA ALA A 735 -34.04 1.98 -7.64
C ALA A 735 -33.91 0.46 -7.89
N GLU A 736 -33.64 0.08 -9.13
CA GLU A 736 -33.45 -1.31 -9.56
C GLU A 736 -32.13 -1.49 -10.29
N LEU A 737 -31.45 -2.59 -10.06
CA LEU A 737 -30.26 -2.99 -10.81
C LEU A 737 -30.70 -3.57 -12.16
N ILE A 738 -30.35 -2.91 -13.27
CA ILE A 738 -30.74 -3.31 -14.62
C ILE A 738 -29.62 -3.99 -15.39
N ALA A 739 -28.37 -3.78 -15.02
CA ALA A 739 -27.21 -4.49 -15.58
C ALA A 739 -26.08 -4.50 -14.57
N SER A 740 -25.17 -5.50 -14.64
CA SER A 740 -24.02 -5.64 -13.78
C SER A 740 -22.76 -6.00 -14.54
N ASN A 741 -21.59 -5.66 -13.97
CA ASN A 741 -20.27 -5.94 -14.52
C ASN A 741 -20.06 -5.37 -15.95
N ILE A 742 -20.55 -4.17 -16.19
CA ILE A 742 -20.35 -3.48 -17.46
C ILE A 742 -18.93 -2.89 -17.47
N ALA A 743 -18.11 -3.31 -18.43
CA ALA A 743 -16.73 -2.82 -18.61
C ALA A 743 -16.63 -1.61 -19.53
N ASP A 744 -17.59 -1.45 -20.44
CA ASP A 744 -17.61 -0.38 -21.42
C ASP A 744 -18.20 0.89 -20.81
N ALA A 745 -17.73 2.06 -21.25
CA ALA A 745 -18.25 3.36 -20.82
C ALA A 745 -19.62 3.70 -21.43
N HIS A 746 -20.34 2.70 -21.87
CA HIS A 746 -21.61 2.84 -22.56
C HIS A 746 -22.54 1.67 -22.25
N TYR A 747 -23.85 1.98 -22.11
CA TYR A 747 -24.91 0.98 -21.95
C TYR A 747 -26.20 1.45 -22.63
N VAL A 748 -26.97 0.53 -23.18
CA VAL A 748 -28.26 0.84 -23.78
C VAL A 748 -29.36 0.09 -23.05
N ASP A 749 -30.27 0.84 -22.39
CA ASP A 749 -31.47 0.27 -21.80
C ASP A 749 -32.61 0.13 -22.83
N TYR A 750 -32.85 -1.09 -23.29
CA TYR A 750 -33.98 -1.43 -24.14
C TYR A 750 -35.29 -1.63 -23.35
N GLY A 751 -35.23 -1.62 -22.00
CA GLY A 751 -36.39 -1.71 -21.15
C GLY A 751 -37.19 -0.40 -21.04
N TRP A 752 -36.65 0.71 -21.56
CA TRP A 752 -37.29 2.02 -21.52
C TRP A 752 -38.68 2.02 -22.12
N ASP A 753 -38.88 1.31 -23.26
CA ASP A 753 -40.17 1.26 -23.96
C ASP A 753 -41.32 0.69 -23.10
N ALA A 754 -40.99 -0.26 -22.22
CA ALA A 754 -41.96 -0.92 -21.34
C ALA A 754 -42.29 -0.11 -20.09
N LEU A 755 -41.58 0.99 -19.80
CA LEU A 755 -41.82 1.78 -18.59
C LEU A 755 -43.12 2.60 -18.67
N PRO A 756 -43.82 2.81 -17.53
CA PRO A 756 -44.90 3.77 -17.42
C PRO A 756 -44.44 5.20 -17.77
N ILE A 757 -45.41 6.05 -18.14
CA ILE A 757 -45.15 7.48 -18.26
C ILE A 757 -44.68 8.02 -16.93
N GLY A 758 -43.59 8.79 -16.94
CA GLY A 758 -43.00 9.32 -15.74
C GLY A 758 -41.60 9.91 -15.93
N GLN A 759 -40.96 10.27 -14.84
CA GLN A 759 -39.61 10.79 -14.84
C GLN A 759 -38.65 9.77 -14.22
N TYR A 760 -37.57 9.47 -14.91
CA TYR A 760 -36.60 8.45 -14.54
C TYR A 760 -35.19 9.02 -14.57
N LYS A 761 -34.29 8.46 -13.78
CA LYS A 761 -32.87 8.70 -13.83
C LYS A 761 -32.09 7.38 -13.83
N TYR A 762 -30.88 7.42 -14.38
CA TYR A 762 -29.96 6.29 -14.45
C TYR A 762 -28.78 6.54 -13.57
N GLY A 763 -28.25 5.49 -12.98
CA GLY A 763 -27.10 5.58 -12.11
C GLY A 763 -26.09 4.45 -12.35
N ILE A 764 -24.84 4.75 -12.05
CA ILE A 764 -23.75 3.77 -12.08
C ILE A 764 -23.15 3.61 -10.69
N SER A 765 -22.70 2.40 -10.37
CA SER A 765 -22.02 2.09 -9.12
C SER A 765 -20.88 1.13 -9.37
N THR A 766 -19.76 1.32 -8.68
CA THR A 766 -18.57 0.44 -8.72
C THR A 766 -18.42 -0.38 -7.43
N ASP A 767 -19.25 -0.14 -6.42
CA ASP A 767 -19.17 -0.72 -5.07
C ASP A 767 -20.40 -1.58 -4.69
N GLY A 768 -21.04 -2.18 -5.70
CA GLY A 768 -22.21 -3.04 -5.49
C GLY A 768 -23.50 -2.30 -5.13
N GLY A 769 -23.56 -0.98 -5.31
CA GLY A 769 -24.75 -0.15 -5.08
C GLY A 769 -24.75 0.56 -3.72
N ASN A 770 -23.66 0.54 -2.96
CA ASN A 770 -23.53 1.32 -1.73
C ASN A 770 -23.48 2.82 -2.07
N THR A 771 -22.78 3.18 -3.15
CA THR A 771 -22.76 4.53 -3.72
C THR A 771 -23.21 4.47 -5.17
N ILE A 772 -24.12 5.34 -5.57
CA ILE A 772 -24.64 5.42 -6.94
C ILE A 772 -24.53 6.86 -7.41
N ASP A 773 -23.77 7.07 -8.48
CA ASP A 773 -23.74 8.35 -9.20
C ASP A 773 -24.90 8.37 -10.19
N TRP A 774 -25.71 9.45 -10.17
CA TRP A 774 -26.94 9.54 -10.93
C TRP A 774 -26.84 10.56 -12.06
N SER A 775 -27.48 10.24 -13.21
CA SER A 775 -27.72 11.18 -14.30
C SER A 775 -28.77 12.23 -13.93
N GLU A 776 -28.91 13.23 -14.77
CA GLU A 776 -30.10 14.08 -14.80
C GLU A 776 -31.35 13.26 -15.09
N CYS A 777 -32.51 13.83 -14.78
CA CYS A 777 -33.81 13.22 -15.00
C CYS A 777 -34.21 13.23 -16.47
N LEU A 778 -34.67 12.09 -16.93
CA LEU A 778 -35.27 11.91 -18.26
C LEU A 778 -36.79 11.84 -18.14
N GLU A 779 -37.48 12.49 -19.05
CA GLU A 779 -38.95 12.43 -19.13
C GLU A 779 -39.39 11.37 -20.15
N LYS A 780 -40.25 10.46 -19.71
CA LYS A 780 -40.93 9.54 -20.59
C LYS A 780 -42.33 10.07 -20.85
N ASP A 781 -42.52 10.61 -22.05
CA ASP A 781 -43.76 11.16 -22.51
C ASP A 781 -44.65 10.09 -23.20
N VAL A 782 -45.91 10.42 -23.32
CA VAL A 782 -46.79 9.72 -24.28
C VAL A 782 -46.23 9.92 -25.67
N MET A 783 -46.01 8.84 -26.41
CA MET A 783 -45.85 9.00 -27.84
C MET A 783 -47.13 9.67 -28.36
N VAL A 784 -47.09 10.98 -28.52
CA VAL A 784 -48.04 11.66 -29.42
C VAL A 784 -47.61 11.23 -30.80
N VAL A 785 -48.26 10.26 -31.35
CA VAL A 785 -48.17 10.00 -32.79
C VAL A 785 -48.84 11.20 -33.44
N ASP A 786 -47.99 12.14 -33.85
CA ASP A 786 -48.45 13.20 -34.77
C ASP A 786 -48.83 12.49 -36.06
N GLU A 787 -50.13 12.36 -36.33
CA GLU A 787 -50.66 11.59 -37.43
C GLU A 787 -50.22 12.15 -38.79
N ASN A 788 -49.32 13.10 -38.83
CA ASN A 788 -48.99 13.84 -40.04
C ASN A 788 -47.64 13.59 -40.70
N ASP A 789 -46.67 12.88 -40.08
CA ASP A 789 -45.33 12.70 -40.71
C ASP A 789 -44.61 11.38 -40.45
N ALA A 790 -45.27 10.28 -40.13
CA ALA A 790 -44.57 9.02 -39.94
C ALA A 790 -44.70 8.13 -41.21
N MET A 791 -43.56 7.75 -41.75
CA MET A 791 -43.44 6.71 -42.76
C MET A 791 -43.95 5.37 -42.18
N GLU A 792 -45.23 5.03 -42.39
CA GLU A 792 -45.81 3.80 -41.90
C GLU A 792 -45.53 2.65 -42.88
N ILE A 793 -44.62 1.71 -42.45
CA ILE A 793 -44.35 0.46 -43.19
C ILE A 793 -45.04 -0.69 -42.48
N LYS A 794 -45.96 -1.38 -43.21
CA LYS A 794 -46.59 -2.61 -42.75
C LYS A 794 -46.02 -3.81 -43.48
N VAL A 795 -45.77 -4.87 -42.75
CA VAL A 795 -45.26 -6.12 -43.28
C VAL A 795 -46.26 -7.23 -42.92
N TYR A 796 -46.88 -7.82 -43.91
CA TYR A 796 -47.92 -8.84 -43.67
C TYR A 796 -48.01 -9.90 -44.83
N PRO A 797 -48.59 -11.08 -44.56
CA PRO A 797 -48.95 -11.60 -43.24
C PRO A 797 -47.67 -11.91 -42.43
N ASN A 798 -47.77 -11.82 -41.10
CA ASN A 798 -46.70 -12.20 -40.21
C ASN A 798 -47.33 -13.06 -39.05
N PRO A 799 -47.09 -14.37 -38.96
CA PRO A 799 -46.22 -15.17 -39.83
C PRO A 799 -46.71 -15.31 -41.29
N THR A 800 -45.73 -15.48 -42.19
CA THR A 800 -45.99 -15.79 -43.59
C THR A 800 -45.54 -17.20 -43.95
N ASN A 801 -46.10 -17.76 -45.09
CA ASN A 801 -45.66 -19.07 -45.59
C ASN A 801 -44.94 -18.99 -46.92
N ASN A 802 -45.40 -18.14 -47.83
CA ASN A 802 -44.89 -18.09 -49.18
C ASN A 802 -44.62 -16.66 -49.66
N VAL A 803 -45.41 -15.70 -49.25
CA VAL A 803 -45.41 -14.33 -49.78
C VAL A 803 -45.48 -13.35 -48.61
N LEU A 804 -44.60 -12.36 -48.67
CA LEU A 804 -44.61 -11.25 -47.77
C LEU A 804 -45.00 -9.98 -48.51
N PHE A 805 -45.96 -9.24 -48.02
CA PHE A 805 -46.34 -7.94 -48.53
C PHE A 805 -45.68 -6.84 -47.68
N VAL A 806 -45.08 -5.86 -48.32
CA VAL A 806 -44.59 -4.67 -47.72
C VAL A 806 -45.44 -3.51 -48.23
N GLU A 807 -46.27 -2.95 -47.38
CA GLU A 807 -47.09 -1.75 -47.67
C GLU A 807 -46.31 -0.51 -47.13
N THR A 808 -46.02 0.43 -48.03
CA THR A 808 -45.35 1.68 -47.71
C THR A 808 -46.29 2.83 -47.93
N ARG A 809 -46.73 3.52 -46.88
CA ARG A 809 -47.45 4.80 -47.02
C ARG A 809 -46.44 5.93 -46.81
N LEU A 810 -46.30 6.78 -47.84
CA LEU A 810 -45.43 7.98 -47.84
C LEU A 810 -43.91 7.72 -47.87
N ILE A 811 -43.42 6.92 -48.81
CA ILE A 811 -42.03 7.09 -49.27
C ILE A 811 -42.05 8.19 -50.33
N ALA A 812 -41.40 9.33 -50.05
CA ALA A 812 -41.35 10.47 -50.94
C ALA A 812 -40.59 10.18 -52.26
N SER A 813 -39.85 9.08 -52.30
CA SER A 813 -39.11 8.63 -53.50
C SER A 813 -39.16 7.11 -53.63
N LEU A 814 -39.99 6.60 -54.51
CA LEU A 814 -39.87 5.25 -55.07
C LEU A 814 -38.94 5.29 -56.30
N PRO A 815 -38.06 4.32 -56.54
CA PRO A 815 -37.96 3.01 -55.85
C PRO A 815 -37.06 3.02 -54.60
N ALA A 816 -37.51 2.41 -53.49
CA ALA A 816 -36.68 2.12 -52.28
C ALA A 816 -36.08 0.71 -52.37
N GLU A 817 -34.92 0.50 -51.73
CA GLU A 817 -34.32 -0.83 -51.66
C GLU A 817 -34.79 -1.62 -50.43
N TYR A 818 -35.02 -2.92 -50.60
CA TYR A 818 -35.23 -3.81 -49.47
C TYR A 818 -34.16 -4.91 -49.39
N ILE A 819 -33.80 -5.32 -48.19
CA ILE A 819 -32.88 -6.41 -47.88
C ILE A 819 -33.51 -7.30 -46.80
N ILE A 820 -33.59 -8.63 -47.07
CA ILE A 820 -34.03 -9.61 -46.08
C ILE A 820 -32.82 -10.34 -45.53
N THR A 821 -32.67 -10.35 -44.20
CA THR A 821 -31.60 -11.03 -43.49
C THR A 821 -32.13 -12.08 -42.53
N ASN A 822 -31.31 -13.08 -42.23
CA ASN A 822 -31.57 -14.01 -41.12
C ASN A 822 -31.13 -13.35 -39.76
N VAL A 823 -31.30 -14.08 -38.67
CA VAL A 823 -30.95 -13.64 -37.28
C VAL A 823 -29.47 -13.38 -37.09
N THR A 824 -28.58 -13.86 -37.95
CA THR A 824 -27.13 -13.62 -37.91
C THR A 824 -26.72 -12.44 -38.82
N GLY A 825 -27.65 -11.72 -39.40
CA GLY A 825 -27.37 -10.57 -40.25
C GLY A 825 -27.00 -10.93 -41.72
N GLN A 826 -26.99 -12.21 -42.10
CA GLN A 826 -26.68 -12.65 -43.45
C GLN A 826 -27.82 -12.25 -44.42
N THR A 827 -27.51 -11.54 -45.50
CA THR A 827 -28.46 -11.19 -46.55
C THR A 827 -28.86 -12.43 -47.35
N LEU A 828 -30.18 -12.68 -47.46
CA LEU A 828 -30.75 -13.79 -48.15
C LEU A 828 -31.52 -13.41 -49.41
N LEU A 829 -32.18 -12.24 -49.37
CA LEU A 829 -32.92 -11.66 -50.52
C LEU A 829 -32.71 -10.14 -50.52
N SER A 830 -32.70 -9.54 -51.66
CA SER A 830 -32.74 -8.08 -51.86
C SER A 830 -33.46 -7.71 -53.14
N GLY A 831 -34.03 -6.51 -53.22
CA GLY A 831 -34.73 -6.01 -54.36
C GLY A 831 -35.20 -4.57 -54.15
N HIS A 832 -36.08 -4.12 -55.07
CA HIS A 832 -36.63 -2.75 -55.03
C HIS A 832 -38.13 -2.79 -54.72
N ILE A 833 -38.61 -1.83 -53.98
CA ILE A 833 -40.03 -1.51 -53.76
C ILE A 833 -40.36 -0.44 -54.77
N THR A 834 -41.19 -0.82 -55.74
CA THR A 834 -41.59 0.06 -56.86
C THR A 834 -43.00 0.56 -56.75
N ASP A 835 -43.85 -0.09 -55.92
CA ASP A 835 -45.23 0.21 -55.71
C ASP A 835 -45.58 0.42 -54.22
N GLU A 836 -46.66 1.10 -53.92
CA GLU A 836 -47.10 1.35 -52.52
C GLU A 836 -47.32 0.02 -51.75
N THR A 837 -47.50 -1.10 -52.43
CA THR A 837 -47.58 -2.45 -51.84
C THR A 837 -46.74 -3.40 -52.67
N GLN A 838 -45.57 -3.74 -52.20
CA GLN A 838 -44.63 -4.66 -52.84
C GLN A 838 -44.85 -6.09 -52.33
N GLN A 839 -44.98 -6.99 -53.27
CA GLN A 839 -45.05 -8.45 -53.01
C GLN A 839 -43.61 -9.01 -53.11
N ILE A 840 -43.21 -9.73 -52.09
CA ILE A 840 -41.89 -10.40 -52.01
C ILE A 840 -42.12 -11.92 -51.86
N ASP A 841 -41.54 -12.67 -52.76
CA ASP A 841 -41.58 -14.14 -52.72
C ASP A 841 -40.54 -14.63 -51.72
N VAL A 842 -40.99 -15.31 -50.63
CA VAL A 842 -40.14 -15.88 -49.58
C VAL A 842 -40.22 -17.40 -49.57
N THR A 843 -40.76 -18.05 -50.60
CA THR A 843 -40.89 -19.53 -50.66
C THR A 843 -39.56 -20.25 -50.58
N GLY A 844 -38.46 -19.61 -51.00
CA GLY A 844 -37.08 -20.12 -50.94
C GLY A 844 -36.45 -20.11 -49.55
N LEU A 845 -37.04 -19.40 -48.59
CA LEU A 845 -36.49 -19.31 -47.23
C LEU A 845 -37.03 -20.44 -46.35
N ALA A 846 -36.21 -20.90 -45.39
CA ALA A 846 -36.62 -21.94 -44.41
C ALA A 846 -37.60 -21.38 -43.36
N GLU A 847 -38.20 -22.24 -42.56
CA GLU A 847 -38.95 -21.80 -41.36
C GLU A 847 -38.01 -21.10 -40.39
N GLY A 848 -38.42 -19.95 -39.81
CA GLY A 848 -37.60 -19.18 -38.92
C GLY A 848 -37.95 -17.71 -38.83
N MET A 849 -37.13 -16.98 -38.13
CA MET A 849 -37.24 -15.52 -37.94
C MET A 849 -36.31 -14.77 -38.89
N TYR A 850 -36.85 -13.71 -39.51
CA TYR A 850 -36.17 -12.90 -40.49
C TYR A 850 -36.44 -11.42 -40.25
N PHE A 851 -35.56 -10.58 -40.80
CA PHE A 851 -35.70 -9.12 -40.77
C PHE A 851 -35.75 -8.60 -42.22
N VAL A 852 -36.67 -7.72 -42.53
CA VAL A 852 -36.67 -6.94 -43.74
C VAL A 852 -36.24 -5.52 -43.40
N ARG A 853 -35.15 -5.07 -44.02
CA ARG A 853 -34.66 -3.70 -43.98
C ARG A 853 -35.08 -3.01 -45.28
N ILE A 854 -35.64 -1.82 -45.11
CA ILE A 854 -36.05 -0.96 -46.24
C ILE A 854 -35.29 0.32 -46.15
N GLN A 855 -34.58 0.69 -47.20
CA GLN A 855 -33.73 1.87 -47.31
C GLN A 855 -34.45 2.99 -48.03
N GLY A 856 -34.74 4.12 -47.39
CA GLY A 856 -35.12 5.39 -47.99
C GLY A 856 -33.91 6.27 -48.31
N ASP A 857 -34.13 7.52 -48.69
CA ASP A 857 -33.07 8.44 -49.10
C ASP A 857 -32.12 8.85 -47.94
N GLU A 858 -32.60 8.95 -46.72
CA GLU A 858 -31.78 9.32 -45.51
C GLU A 858 -31.94 8.35 -44.35
N GLU A 859 -32.97 7.51 -44.29
CA GLU A 859 -33.27 6.59 -43.21
C GLU A 859 -33.57 5.18 -43.69
N PHE A 860 -33.38 4.17 -42.82
CA PHE A 860 -33.81 2.82 -43.08
C PHE A 860 -34.75 2.31 -41.95
N ILE A 861 -35.71 1.48 -42.31
CA ILE A 861 -36.64 0.85 -41.39
C ILE A 861 -36.40 -0.66 -41.39
N ILE A 862 -36.34 -1.27 -40.21
CA ILE A 862 -36.26 -2.73 -40.06
C ILE A 862 -37.56 -3.25 -39.44
N LYS A 863 -38.16 -4.24 -40.12
CA LYS A 863 -39.33 -4.98 -39.60
C LYS A 863 -38.99 -6.46 -39.48
N LYS A 864 -39.43 -7.06 -38.41
CA LYS A 864 -39.29 -8.50 -38.13
C LYS A 864 -40.50 -9.27 -38.69
N PHE A 865 -40.26 -10.41 -39.31
CA PHE A 865 -41.33 -11.36 -39.69
C PHE A 865 -40.88 -12.82 -39.46
N CYS A 866 -41.84 -13.72 -39.42
CA CYS A 866 -41.61 -15.16 -39.23
C CYS A 866 -42.15 -15.93 -40.45
N ILE A 867 -41.40 -16.94 -40.85
CA ILE A 867 -41.87 -17.91 -41.88
C ILE A 867 -42.28 -19.20 -41.15
N VAL A 868 -43.50 -19.67 -41.44
CA VAL A 868 -44.03 -20.92 -40.94
C VAL A 868 -44.60 -21.67 -42.16
N LYS A 869 -44.02 -22.84 -42.41
CA LYS A 869 -44.42 -23.69 -43.57
C LYS A 869 -45.38 -24.79 -43.18
#